data_b655356163c337b2f06c3bc9f1863946
#
_entry.id   b655356163c337b2f06c3bc9f1863946
#
_cell.length_a   1.000
_cell.length_b   1.000
_cell.length_c   1.000
_cell.angle_alpha   90.00
_cell.angle_beta   90.00
_cell.angle_gamma   90.00
#
_symmetry.space_group_name_H-M   'P 1'
#
loop_
_entity.id
_entity.type
_entity.pdbx_description
1 polymer ?
#
loop_
_entity_poly.entity_id
_entity_poly.type
_entity_poly.pdbx_seq_one_letter_code
_entity_poly.pdbx_strand_id
1 'polypeptide(L)'
;MNGFKLLAIRPLEGCDPKFLKNLKEGMIYKFYQDYEYFILENKVQVKLTHNNYEKFKGVPIESFTSLNEEQNLYSSEDLKINISAVVGENGSGKSALTEIFLKAMFDLSIQEEWITEKKLILQNQTNQEYNNNQVKILEEQIKNLLLESDSETKEEKLSELGKKRSEFAQRNLSTLKYQKRLEKFKKSSLCFELIFNNSEGETIIIKKLKGVETILIAGVEPKGEKLKFSSIFYTIFLNYSIYGLNGKDIGKWIDYLYHKNDGYQTPVVINPQKSNGNIDVNREEELSKYRINRSAFESGKILDLKITKVRFSLKERYTNYEVTYNWETDSLFVNIVPEIAEYKFHNEGKSNLEFLSKLFGQPTNDTKLTSKPAEEDVSEEEKKMYDDALSEIVDFIAAYFIGKLFKTDKLYGFNKFVSSADYSGFELNQVTNYCIETIWKSKSHKHLKLKQLIDVFKNKLKIATEILLASKDDKWMEFDEFQQMLDLIQDPDLLISLSSIFEIDYQFEDRSQYSKFSSGQKQFVNTIETVNYHLRNLVSNENEYNSFNIILDEVELYFHPEYQRQLIKKMIDSINRLGLPKDSSINILFLTHSPFILSDIPSSNILKLKDGLPINEENQTFGANIHDLLANDFFLENGFMGEFAKIKISEIIEELQGVIEAKISILPKRLTEIEKIIQIIGEPLLTNSLNSLYAKAYPESKNDFLQFQIDKLLELQNLK
;
A
#
# COMPACT_ATOMS: atom_id res chain seq x y z
N MET A 1 -1.38 -16.82 -27.12
CA MET A 1 -0.23 -16.77 -26.16
C MET A 1 -0.80 -16.53 -24.78
N ASN A 2 -0.44 -17.40 -23.88
CA ASN A 2 -0.97 -17.40 -22.51
C ASN A 2 -0.20 -16.32 -21.72
N GLY A 3 -0.86 -15.40 -21.06
CA GLY A 3 -0.18 -14.35 -20.30
C GLY A 3 0.50 -14.90 -19.04
N PHE A 4 1.20 -14.02 -18.32
CA PHE A 4 1.83 -14.35 -17.04
C PHE A 4 0.81 -14.90 -16.01
N LYS A 5 1.16 -16.00 -15.36
CA LYS A 5 0.39 -16.65 -14.29
C LYS A 5 1.33 -17.14 -13.19
N LEU A 6 1.05 -16.79 -11.95
CA LEU A 6 1.64 -17.44 -10.80
C LEU A 6 0.87 -18.73 -10.52
N LEU A 7 1.45 -19.89 -10.86
CA LEU A 7 0.74 -21.17 -10.89
C LEU A 7 0.66 -21.87 -9.53
N ALA A 8 1.80 -21.98 -8.84
CA ALA A 8 1.85 -22.71 -7.58
C ALA A 8 3.05 -22.33 -6.72
N ILE A 9 2.91 -22.59 -5.42
CA ILE A 9 3.99 -22.58 -4.43
C ILE A 9 4.02 -23.94 -3.75
N ARG A 10 5.23 -24.45 -3.49
CA ARG A 10 5.45 -25.70 -2.78
C ARG A 10 6.58 -25.55 -1.76
N PRO A 11 6.29 -25.57 -0.45
CA PRO A 11 7.33 -25.70 0.56
C PRO A 11 7.98 -27.09 0.44
N LEU A 12 9.31 -27.14 0.51
CA LEU A 12 10.07 -28.38 0.42
C LEU A 12 10.59 -28.83 1.78
N GLU A 13 11.08 -30.06 1.86
CA GLU A 13 11.69 -30.62 3.06
C GLU A 13 12.82 -29.75 3.60
N GLY A 14 12.78 -29.48 4.91
CA GLY A 14 13.73 -28.61 5.61
C GLY A 14 13.39 -27.11 5.54
N CYS A 15 12.19 -26.77 5.12
CA CYS A 15 11.67 -25.40 5.23
C CYS A 15 11.53 -25.01 6.70
N ASP A 16 11.95 -23.78 7.05
CA ASP A 16 11.89 -23.29 8.43
C ASP A 16 10.42 -23.28 8.93
N PRO A 17 10.12 -23.94 10.07
CA PRO A 17 8.77 -23.97 10.67
C PRO A 17 8.14 -22.58 10.85
N LYS A 18 8.97 -21.55 11.01
CA LYS A 18 8.53 -20.16 11.13
C LYS A 18 7.75 -19.69 9.91
N PHE A 19 8.12 -20.15 8.71
CA PHE A 19 7.43 -19.82 7.46
C PHE A 19 6.34 -20.82 7.12
N LEU A 20 6.54 -22.10 7.43
CA LEU A 20 5.53 -23.13 7.23
C LEU A 20 4.24 -22.84 8.00
N LYS A 21 4.36 -22.48 9.28
CA LYS A 21 3.19 -22.33 10.16
C LYS A 21 2.29 -23.56 10.08
N ASN A 22 1.09 -23.42 9.49
CA ASN A 22 0.13 -24.52 9.31
C ASN A 22 0.30 -25.26 7.98
N LEU A 23 1.09 -24.76 7.03
CA LEU A 23 1.33 -25.39 5.74
C LEU A 23 2.15 -26.70 5.90
N LYS A 24 2.08 -27.58 4.91
CA LYS A 24 2.75 -28.89 4.94
C LYS A 24 3.93 -28.93 3.97
N GLU A 25 5.09 -29.43 4.43
CA GLU A 25 6.24 -29.70 3.55
C GLU A 25 5.88 -30.70 2.44
N GLY A 26 6.28 -30.42 1.23
CA GLY A 26 6.02 -31.25 0.06
C GLY A 26 4.65 -31.05 -0.59
N MET A 27 3.70 -30.42 0.10
CA MET A 27 2.39 -30.12 -0.44
C MET A 27 2.48 -29.01 -1.49
N ILE A 28 1.85 -29.20 -2.63
CA ILE A 28 1.75 -28.18 -3.67
C ILE A 28 0.46 -27.37 -3.50
N TYR A 29 0.59 -26.06 -3.41
CA TYR A 29 -0.49 -25.08 -3.28
C TYR A 29 -0.72 -24.43 -4.64
N LYS A 30 -1.74 -24.91 -5.37
CA LYS A 30 -2.06 -24.48 -6.73
C LYS A 30 -2.99 -23.28 -6.70
N PHE A 31 -2.62 -22.20 -7.37
CA PHE A 31 -3.51 -21.04 -7.58
C PHE A 31 -4.45 -21.25 -8.78
N TYR A 32 -4.09 -22.18 -9.67
CA TYR A 32 -4.89 -22.65 -10.80
C TYR A 32 -4.97 -24.16 -10.75
N GLN A 33 -6.18 -24.72 -10.65
CA GLN A 33 -6.41 -26.16 -10.45
C GLN A 33 -6.25 -26.96 -11.74
N ASP A 34 -6.29 -26.30 -12.89
CA ASP A 34 -6.18 -26.92 -14.23
C ASP A 34 -4.76 -27.40 -14.58
N TYR A 35 -3.86 -27.47 -13.61
CA TYR A 35 -2.48 -27.93 -13.81
C TYR A 35 -2.19 -29.18 -12.99
N GLU A 36 -1.53 -30.17 -13.64
CA GLU A 36 -0.99 -31.36 -12.99
C GLU A 36 0.54 -31.26 -12.96
N TYR A 37 1.12 -31.68 -11.85
CA TYR A 37 2.56 -31.59 -11.60
C TYR A 37 3.14 -32.99 -11.44
N PHE A 38 4.32 -33.20 -12.03
CA PHE A 38 4.99 -34.50 -12.06
C PHE A 38 6.40 -34.39 -11.49
N ILE A 39 6.79 -35.42 -10.75
CA ILE A 39 8.14 -35.63 -10.24
C ILE A 39 8.76 -36.86 -10.94
N LEU A 40 10.08 -36.95 -10.89
CA LEU A 40 10.80 -38.10 -11.44
C LEU A 40 11.19 -39.06 -10.32
N GLU A 41 10.61 -40.26 -10.30
CA GLU A 41 10.99 -41.35 -9.40
C GLU A 41 11.53 -42.52 -10.24
N ASN A 42 12.81 -42.89 -10.03
CA ASN A 42 13.45 -43.98 -10.80
C ASN A 42 13.31 -43.87 -12.34
N LYS A 43 13.40 -42.66 -12.87
CA LYS A 43 13.20 -42.31 -14.29
C LYS A 43 11.76 -42.47 -14.80
N VAL A 44 10.79 -42.63 -13.90
CA VAL A 44 9.37 -42.67 -14.24
C VAL A 44 8.71 -41.40 -13.74
N GLN A 45 7.90 -40.76 -14.56
CA GLN A 45 7.10 -39.61 -14.15
C GLN A 45 5.94 -40.05 -13.24
N VAL A 46 5.89 -39.48 -12.04
CA VAL A 46 4.85 -39.73 -11.05
C VAL A 46 4.09 -38.44 -10.78
N LYS A 47 2.77 -38.48 -10.94
CA LYS A 47 1.89 -37.34 -10.64
C LYS A 47 1.93 -37.04 -9.14
N LEU A 48 2.23 -35.79 -8.78
CA LEU A 48 2.18 -35.29 -7.41
C LEU A 48 0.71 -35.03 -7.02
N THR A 49 0.29 -35.66 -5.94
CA THR A 49 -1.09 -35.59 -5.43
C THR A 49 -1.13 -35.34 -3.94
N HIS A 50 -2.32 -35.04 -3.41
CA HIS A 50 -2.56 -34.94 -1.97
C HIS A 50 -2.19 -36.24 -1.23
N ASN A 51 -2.29 -37.40 -1.85
CA ASN A 51 -2.07 -38.70 -1.20
C ASN A 51 -0.57 -39.09 -1.13
N ASN A 52 0.28 -38.50 -1.95
CA ASN A 52 1.69 -38.91 -2.03
C ASN A 52 2.72 -37.80 -1.73
N TYR A 53 2.27 -36.58 -1.40
CA TYR A 53 3.16 -35.43 -1.19
C TYR A 53 4.20 -35.68 -0.08
N GLU A 54 3.83 -36.40 0.99
CA GLU A 54 4.75 -36.71 2.11
C GLU A 54 5.93 -37.56 1.67
N LYS A 55 5.69 -38.51 0.76
CA LYS A 55 6.75 -39.37 0.18
C LYS A 55 7.76 -38.56 -0.61
N PHE A 56 7.31 -37.46 -1.24
CA PHE A 56 8.09 -36.71 -2.20
C PHE A 56 8.46 -35.30 -1.72
N LYS A 57 8.38 -35.02 -0.41
CA LYS A 57 8.60 -33.68 0.14
C LYS A 57 9.98 -33.07 -0.16
N GLY A 58 11.00 -33.91 -0.41
CA GLY A 58 12.36 -33.48 -0.81
C GLY A 58 12.65 -33.63 -2.31
N VAL A 59 11.71 -34.16 -3.11
CA VAL A 59 11.91 -34.40 -4.54
C VAL A 59 11.35 -33.22 -5.34
N PRO A 60 12.13 -32.57 -6.21
CA PRO A 60 11.68 -31.44 -7.00
C PRO A 60 10.69 -31.84 -8.09
N ILE A 61 9.84 -30.88 -8.48
CA ILE A 61 8.97 -31.00 -9.65
C ILE A 61 9.84 -30.97 -10.92
N GLU A 62 9.58 -31.89 -11.83
CA GLU A 62 10.27 -32.03 -13.13
C GLU A 62 9.47 -31.41 -14.28
N SER A 63 8.16 -31.64 -14.28
CA SER A 63 7.26 -31.18 -15.34
C SER A 63 5.86 -30.94 -14.83
N PHE A 64 5.04 -30.25 -15.63
CA PHE A 64 3.62 -30.12 -15.40
C PHE A 64 2.86 -30.07 -16.74
N THR A 65 1.55 -30.27 -16.68
CA THR A 65 0.67 -30.30 -17.85
C THR A 65 -0.59 -29.50 -17.55
N SER A 66 -1.04 -28.66 -18.50
CA SER A 66 -2.35 -28.03 -18.44
C SER A 66 -3.41 -29.05 -18.87
N LEU A 67 -4.51 -29.14 -18.12
CA LEU A 67 -5.62 -30.07 -18.38
C LEU A 67 -6.63 -29.50 -19.38
N ASN A 68 -6.81 -28.19 -19.40
CA ASN A 68 -7.83 -27.50 -20.17
C ASN A 68 -7.24 -26.42 -21.05
N GLU A 69 -7.97 -26.05 -22.11
CA GLU A 69 -7.70 -24.84 -22.85
C GLU A 69 -7.98 -23.62 -21.97
N GLU A 70 -7.09 -22.64 -22.02
CA GLU A 70 -7.18 -21.46 -21.17
C GLU A 70 -8.35 -20.56 -21.56
N GLN A 71 -9.14 -20.19 -20.55
CA GLN A 71 -10.19 -19.19 -20.69
C GLN A 71 -9.62 -17.77 -20.43
N ASN A 72 -9.67 -16.90 -21.43
CA ASN A 72 -9.26 -15.50 -21.32
C ASN A 72 -10.40 -14.61 -20.79
N LEU A 73 -10.97 -14.96 -19.64
CA LEU A 73 -12.20 -14.37 -19.12
C LEU A 73 -12.06 -12.85 -18.82
N TYR A 74 -10.90 -12.42 -18.35
CA TYR A 74 -10.67 -11.04 -17.88
C TYR A 74 -9.82 -10.21 -18.83
N SER A 75 -9.28 -10.82 -19.88
CA SER A 75 -8.37 -10.18 -20.82
C SER A 75 -9.13 -9.33 -21.83
N SER A 76 -8.51 -8.23 -22.28
CA SER A 76 -8.93 -7.44 -23.44
C SER A 76 -8.07 -7.79 -24.66
N GLU A 77 -8.35 -7.17 -25.82
CA GLU A 77 -7.55 -7.36 -27.04
C GLU A 77 -6.07 -6.99 -26.85
N ASP A 78 -5.82 -5.95 -26.05
CA ASP A 78 -4.48 -5.39 -25.86
C ASP A 78 -3.79 -5.82 -24.57
N LEU A 79 -4.51 -6.38 -23.57
CA LEU A 79 -3.96 -6.66 -22.25
C LEU A 79 -4.43 -8.02 -21.71
N LYS A 80 -3.50 -8.84 -21.27
CA LYS A 80 -3.77 -10.15 -20.67
C LYS A 80 -3.85 -10.04 -19.15
N ILE A 81 -5.01 -10.40 -18.61
CA ILE A 81 -5.28 -10.40 -17.18
C ILE A 81 -5.73 -11.78 -16.73
N ASN A 82 -5.05 -12.34 -15.74
CA ASN A 82 -5.41 -13.57 -15.06
C ASN A 82 -5.75 -13.28 -13.60
N ILE A 83 -6.82 -13.90 -13.08
CA ILE A 83 -7.26 -13.70 -11.70
C ILE A 83 -7.41 -15.03 -11.01
N SER A 84 -6.88 -15.11 -9.78
CA SER A 84 -7.01 -16.26 -8.89
C SER A 84 -7.27 -15.82 -7.45
N ALA A 85 -7.75 -16.76 -6.62
CA ALA A 85 -7.98 -16.49 -5.21
C ALA A 85 -7.51 -17.61 -4.29
N VAL A 86 -7.20 -17.25 -3.05
CA VAL A 86 -6.97 -18.17 -1.94
C VAL A 86 -8.01 -17.88 -0.86
N VAL A 87 -8.76 -18.90 -0.49
CA VAL A 87 -9.77 -18.84 0.58
C VAL A 87 -9.54 -19.92 1.61
N GLY A 88 -10.12 -19.76 2.76
CA GLY A 88 -10.00 -20.74 3.84
C GLY A 88 -10.30 -20.11 5.20
N GLU A 89 -10.47 -20.92 6.22
CA GLU A 89 -10.70 -20.49 7.60
C GLU A 89 -9.55 -19.63 8.13
N ASN A 90 -9.82 -18.95 9.26
CA ASN A 90 -8.77 -18.26 9.98
C ASN A 90 -7.72 -19.27 10.46
N GLY A 91 -6.44 -18.98 10.19
CA GLY A 91 -5.34 -19.91 10.52
C GLY A 91 -5.11 -21.03 9.52
N SER A 92 -5.84 -21.12 8.41
CA SER A 92 -5.66 -22.16 7.39
C SER A 92 -4.34 -22.09 6.58
N GLY A 93 -3.56 -21.01 6.74
CA GLY A 93 -2.26 -20.89 6.07
C GLY A 93 -2.21 -19.86 4.94
N LYS A 94 -3.30 -19.11 4.65
CA LYS A 94 -3.31 -18.08 3.59
C LYS A 94 -2.12 -17.12 3.71
N SER A 95 -1.95 -16.46 4.84
CA SER A 95 -0.85 -15.52 5.07
C SER A 95 0.53 -16.19 5.08
N ALA A 96 0.62 -17.48 5.43
CA ALA A 96 1.87 -18.22 5.36
C ALA A 96 2.34 -18.41 3.91
N LEU A 97 1.42 -18.63 2.96
CA LEU A 97 1.76 -18.71 1.53
C LEU A 97 2.37 -17.41 1.01
N THR A 98 1.78 -16.27 1.37
CA THR A 98 2.33 -14.96 0.97
C THR A 98 3.65 -14.64 1.64
N GLU A 99 3.84 -15.05 2.90
CA GLU A 99 5.13 -14.88 3.59
C GLU A 99 6.24 -15.73 2.95
N ILE A 100 5.94 -17.00 2.57
CA ILE A 100 6.87 -17.85 1.82
C ILE A 100 7.21 -17.21 0.48
N PHE A 101 6.20 -16.73 -0.26
CA PHE A 101 6.40 -16.05 -1.53
C PHE A 101 7.31 -14.82 -1.40
N LEU A 102 6.98 -13.92 -0.47
CA LEU A 102 7.77 -12.71 -0.24
C LEU A 102 9.20 -13.03 0.19
N LYS A 103 9.38 -14.05 1.04
CA LYS A 103 10.72 -14.48 1.48
C LYS A 103 11.50 -15.12 0.33
N ALA A 104 10.84 -15.91 -0.53
CA ALA A 104 11.44 -16.48 -1.73
C ALA A 104 11.94 -15.39 -2.68
N MET A 105 11.10 -14.36 -2.94
CA MET A 105 11.50 -13.21 -3.77
C MET A 105 12.64 -12.40 -3.16
N PHE A 106 12.67 -12.26 -1.83
CA PHE A 106 13.77 -11.62 -1.13
C PHE A 106 15.08 -12.41 -1.26
N ASP A 107 15.04 -13.74 -1.03
CA ASP A 107 16.22 -14.60 -1.14
C ASP A 107 16.78 -14.60 -2.56
N LEU A 108 15.91 -14.74 -3.56
CA LEU A 108 16.28 -14.65 -4.97
C LEU A 108 16.94 -13.30 -5.29
N SER A 109 16.39 -12.20 -4.77
CA SER A 109 16.93 -10.85 -5.00
C SER A 109 18.34 -10.67 -4.43
N ILE A 110 18.67 -11.36 -3.34
CA ILE A 110 20.01 -11.33 -2.76
C ILE A 110 20.96 -12.20 -3.58
N GLN A 111 20.51 -13.40 -4.00
CA GLN A 111 21.32 -14.34 -4.76
C GLN A 111 21.69 -13.77 -6.13
N GLU A 112 20.72 -13.25 -6.87
CA GLU A 112 20.91 -12.68 -8.21
C GLU A 112 21.53 -11.26 -8.17
N GLU A 113 21.88 -10.77 -6.98
CA GLU A 113 22.46 -9.43 -6.76
C GLU A 113 21.56 -8.27 -7.22
N TRP A 114 20.25 -8.48 -7.32
CA TRP A 114 19.29 -7.40 -7.60
C TRP A 114 19.24 -6.42 -6.44
N ILE A 115 19.26 -6.94 -5.21
CA ILE A 115 19.53 -6.17 -4.00
C ILE A 115 21.03 -6.28 -3.75
N THR A 116 21.83 -5.43 -4.38
CA THR A 116 23.28 -5.48 -4.16
C THR A 116 23.61 -5.04 -2.73
N GLU A 117 24.56 -5.76 -2.09
CA GLU A 117 25.20 -5.27 -0.86
C GLU A 117 25.63 -3.81 -1.02
N LYS A 118 26.13 -3.44 -2.18
CA LYS A 118 26.45 -2.05 -2.54
C LYS A 118 25.23 -1.12 -2.49
N LYS A 119 24.07 -1.51 -3.00
CA LYS A 119 22.86 -0.65 -2.95
C LYS A 119 22.29 -0.53 -1.53
N LEU A 120 22.35 -1.60 -0.75
CA LEU A 120 21.99 -1.58 0.67
C LEU A 120 23.07 -0.92 1.54
N ILE A 121 24.34 -0.97 1.11
CA ILE A 121 25.51 -0.46 1.81
C ILE A 121 25.94 0.91 1.26
N LEU A 122 25.70 1.26 0.00
CA LEU A 122 26.13 2.55 -0.57
C LEU A 122 25.51 3.75 0.14
N GLN A 123 24.28 3.66 0.63
CA GLN A 123 23.77 4.64 1.58
C GLN A 123 24.52 4.63 2.91
N ASN A 124 25.17 3.52 3.25
CA ASN A 124 25.91 3.34 4.51
C ASN A 124 27.44 3.38 4.34
N GLN A 125 28.04 3.03 3.19
CA GLN A 125 29.51 3.11 3.00
C GLN A 125 30.00 4.54 2.84
N THR A 126 29.29 5.38 2.09
CA THR A 126 29.58 6.83 2.06
C THR A 126 29.45 7.41 3.46
N ASN A 127 28.48 6.94 4.23
CA ASN A 127 28.30 7.32 5.63
C ASN A 127 29.39 6.71 6.55
N GLN A 128 29.87 5.52 6.26
CA GLN A 128 30.91 4.85 7.07
C GLN A 128 32.29 5.46 6.83
N GLU A 129 32.65 5.74 5.60
CA GLU A 129 33.90 6.47 5.27
C GLU A 129 33.84 7.90 5.81
N TYR A 130 32.71 8.58 5.65
CA TYR A 130 32.48 9.89 6.23
C TYR A 130 32.56 9.85 7.77
N ASN A 131 31.84 8.92 8.41
CA ASN A 131 31.87 8.77 9.87
C ASN A 131 33.26 8.39 10.40
N ASN A 132 34.02 7.53 9.70
CA ASN A 132 35.39 7.19 10.04
C ASN A 132 36.33 8.40 9.93
N ASN A 133 36.16 9.21 8.87
CA ASN A 133 36.92 10.46 8.72
C ASN A 133 36.55 11.47 9.80
N GLN A 134 35.27 11.61 10.15
CA GLN A 134 34.84 12.49 11.24
C GLN A 134 35.41 12.05 12.60
N VAL A 135 35.41 10.75 12.88
CA VAL A 135 36.04 10.22 14.10
C VAL A 135 37.53 10.58 14.17
N LYS A 136 38.27 10.42 13.07
CA LYS A 136 39.70 10.78 12.99
C LYS A 136 39.92 12.29 13.20
N ILE A 137 39.12 13.13 12.54
CA ILE A 137 39.20 14.59 12.69
C ILE A 137 38.94 15.02 14.15
N LEU A 138 37.89 14.43 14.76
CA LEU A 138 37.56 14.71 16.16
C LEU A 138 38.66 14.21 17.14
N GLU A 139 39.27 13.07 16.86
CA GLU A 139 40.40 12.54 17.64
C GLU A 139 41.63 13.47 17.55
N GLU A 140 41.89 14.05 16.38
CA GLU A 140 42.97 15.02 16.19
C GLU A 140 42.65 16.34 16.84
N GLN A 141 41.42 16.84 16.79
CA GLN A 141 40.94 18.01 17.50
C GLN A 141 41.04 17.85 19.02
N ILE A 142 40.61 16.72 19.56
CA ILE A 142 40.72 16.37 20.97
C ILE A 142 42.20 16.36 21.40
N LYS A 143 43.08 15.76 20.60
CA LYS A 143 44.50 15.69 20.84
C LYS A 143 45.17 17.09 20.88
N ASN A 144 44.80 17.94 19.92
CA ASN A 144 45.33 19.30 19.85
C ASN A 144 44.84 20.16 21.05
N LEU A 145 43.56 20.03 21.41
CA LEU A 145 43.01 20.74 22.57
C LEU A 145 43.61 20.27 23.89
N LEU A 146 44.01 19.02 24.01
CA LEU A 146 44.72 18.50 25.19
C LEU A 146 46.10 19.09 25.34
N LEU A 147 46.74 19.57 24.24
CA LEU A 147 48.08 20.20 24.24
C LEU A 147 48.03 21.69 24.53
N GLU A 148 46.86 22.33 24.49
CA GLU A 148 46.70 23.77 24.85
C GLU A 148 46.75 23.99 26.36
N SER A 149 47.13 25.20 26.78
CA SER A 149 47.14 25.58 28.18
C SER A 149 45.73 25.61 28.78
N ASP A 150 45.58 25.23 30.06
CA ASP A 150 44.31 25.13 30.77
C ASP A 150 43.52 26.44 30.77
N SER A 151 42.25 26.37 30.32
CA SER A 151 41.27 27.42 30.42
C SER A 151 39.90 26.83 30.85
N GLU A 152 39.09 27.58 31.56
CA GLU A 152 37.75 27.12 32.00
C GLU A 152 36.86 26.59 30.88
N THR A 153 37.05 27.04 29.64
CA THR A 153 36.32 26.61 28.45
C THR A 153 36.85 25.32 27.82
N LYS A 154 38.00 24.81 28.25
CA LYS A 154 38.68 23.64 27.69
C LYS A 154 37.95 22.33 28.04
N GLU A 155 37.52 22.18 29.29
CA GLU A 155 36.76 20.98 29.73
C GLU A 155 35.41 20.85 29.04
N GLU A 156 34.72 21.96 28.83
CA GLU A 156 33.44 22.00 28.11
C GLU A 156 33.59 21.58 26.65
N LYS A 157 34.60 22.11 25.96
CA LYS A 157 34.93 21.72 24.56
C LYS A 157 35.37 20.29 24.45
N LEU A 158 36.15 19.77 25.39
CA LEU A 158 36.56 18.34 25.42
C LEU A 158 35.35 17.41 25.61
N SER A 159 34.42 17.77 26.50
CA SER A 159 33.17 17.05 26.71
C SER A 159 32.31 16.99 25.44
N GLU A 160 32.19 18.11 24.76
CA GLU A 160 31.41 18.21 23.50
C GLU A 160 32.02 17.40 22.39
N LEU A 161 33.33 17.52 22.16
CA LEU A 161 34.06 16.72 21.15
C LEU A 161 33.99 15.23 21.46
N GLY A 162 34.08 14.83 22.74
CA GLY A 162 33.91 13.46 23.19
C GLY A 162 32.52 12.87 22.91
N LYS A 163 31.46 13.67 23.13
CA LYS A 163 30.08 13.28 22.77
C LYS A 163 29.93 13.10 21.26
N LYS A 164 30.41 14.04 20.45
CA LYS A 164 30.36 13.94 18.97
C LYS A 164 31.10 12.71 18.46
N ARG A 165 32.30 12.42 18.99
CA ARG A 165 33.07 11.21 18.66
C ARG A 165 32.30 9.93 18.99
N SER A 166 31.65 9.88 20.15
CA SER A 166 30.83 8.72 20.59
C SER A 166 29.65 8.49 19.68
N GLU A 167 28.98 9.55 19.22
CA GLU A 167 27.85 9.46 18.28
C GLU A 167 28.27 8.89 16.92
N PHE A 168 29.39 9.35 16.36
CA PHE A 168 29.91 8.81 15.11
C PHE A 168 30.36 7.35 15.23
N ALA A 169 30.97 6.98 16.37
CA ALA A 169 31.35 5.61 16.66
C ALA A 169 30.12 4.68 16.81
N GLN A 170 29.03 5.16 17.44
CA GLN A 170 27.77 4.41 17.52
C GLN A 170 27.11 4.19 16.15
N ARG A 171 27.20 5.18 15.23
CA ARG A 171 26.72 5.03 13.85
C ARG A 171 27.50 3.96 13.10
N ASN A 172 28.80 3.86 13.26
CA ASN A 172 29.63 2.79 12.67
C ASN A 172 29.25 1.41 13.21
N LEU A 173 28.97 1.29 14.52
CA LEU A 173 28.49 0.07 15.13
C LEU A 173 27.12 -0.37 14.56
N SER A 174 26.26 0.57 14.18
CA SER A 174 24.98 0.26 13.56
C SER A 174 25.16 -0.37 12.17
N THR A 175 26.14 0.09 11.40
CA THR A 175 26.48 -0.44 10.06
C THR A 175 27.04 -1.87 10.14
N LEU A 176 27.93 -2.15 11.10
CA LEU A 176 28.45 -3.50 11.34
C LEU A 176 27.36 -4.48 11.81
N LYS A 177 26.43 -4.02 12.64
CA LYS A 177 25.24 -4.81 13.03
C LYS A 177 24.35 -5.12 11.84
N TYR A 178 24.28 -4.22 10.87
CA TYR A 178 23.54 -4.39 9.63
C TYR A 178 24.15 -5.47 8.73
N GLN A 179 25.47 -5.44 8.48
CA GLN A 179 26.19 -6.44 7.71
C GLN A 179 26.02 -7.85 8.31
N LYS A 180 26.18 -7.98 9.64
CA LYS A 180 25.96 -9.25 10.34
C LYS A 180 24.51 -9.76 10.21
N ARG A 181 23.52 -8.85 10.09
CA ARG A 181 22.12 -9.23 9.83
C ARG A 181 21.92 -9.75 8.42
N LEU A 182 22.53 -9.09 7.42
CA LEU A 182 22.46 -9.53 6.03
C LEU A 182 23.04 -10.93 5.85
N GLU A 183 24.21 -11.21 6.45
CA GLU A 183 24.81 -12.54 6.48
C GLU A 183 23.89 -13.59 7.16
N LYS A 184 23.16 -13.18 8.21
CA LYS A 184 22.19 -14.06 8.85
C LYS A 184 20.99 -14.33 7.95
N PHE A 185 20.56 -13.36 7.14
CA PHE A 185 19.48 -13.55 6.16
C PHE A 185 19.89 -14.47 5.00
N LYS A 186 21.16 -14.42 4.54
CA LYS A 186 21.71 -15.36 3.56
C LYS A 186 21.70 -16.81 4.06
N LYS A 187 21.71 -17.02 5.37
CA LYS A 187 21.67 -18.35 6.00
C LYS A 187 20.27 -18.85 6.32
N SER A 188 19.21 -18.18 5.85
CA SER A 188 17.85 -18.63 6.13
C SER A 188 17.53 -19.92 5.38
N SER A 189 16.87 -20.85 6.07
CA SER A 189 16.54 -22.19 5.57
C SER A 189 15.15 -22.24 4.94
N LEU A 190 14.84 -21.32 4.01
CA LEU A 190 13.63 -21.46 3.19
C LEU A 190 13.90 -22.44 2.05
N CYS A 191 13.21 -23.58 2.05
CA CYS A 191 13.24 -24.55 0.96
C CYS A 191 11.88 -24.51 0.24
N PHE A 192 11.87 -24.23 -1.06
CA PHE A 192 10.63 -24.01 -1.80
C PHE A 192 10.76 -24.29 -3.30
N GLU A 193 9.62 -24.45 -3.95
CA GLU A 193 9.45 -24.30 -5.39
C GLU A 193 8.39 -23.23 -5.65
N LEU A 194 8.70 -22.33 -6.59
CA LEU A 194 7.81 -21.31 -7.12
C LEU A 194 7.64 -21.56 -8.62
N ILE A 195 6.40 -21.73 -9.07
CA ILE A 195 6.10 -22.13 -10.43
C ILE A 195 5.21 -21.07 -11.08
N PHE A 196 5.61 -20.60 -12.26
CA PHE A 196 4.85 -19.59 -13.00
C PHE A 196 5.10 -19.71 -14.50
N ASN A 197 4.18 -19.18 -15.32
CA ASN A 197 4.39 -18.95 -16.74
C ASN A 197 4.80 -17.49 -16.94
N ASN A 198 5.78 -17.23 -17.80
CA ASN A 198 6.12 -15.86 -18.21
C ASN A 198 5.12 -15.32 -19.26
N SER A 199 5.32 -14.07 -19.71
CA SER A 199 4.46 -13.43 -20.72
C SER A 199 4.48 -14.15 -22.08
N GLU A 200 5.53 -14.92 -22.38
CA GLU A 200 5.70 -15.69 -23.62
C GLU A 200 5.05 -17.08 -23.54
N GLY A 201 4.58 -17.45 -22.34
CA GLY A 201 3.97 -18.76 -22.08
C GLY A 201 5.01 -19.84 -21.71
N GLU A 202 6.27 -19.45 -21.51
CA GLU A 202 7.27 -20.37 -21.03
C GLU A 202 7.11 -20.61 -19.53
N THR A 203 7.35 -21.85 -19.12
CA THR A 203 7.29 -22.20 -17.71
C THR A 203 8.63 -22.00 -17.03
N ILE A 204 8.56 -21.35 -15.88
CA ILE A 204 9.70 -21.13 -15.02
C ILE A 204 9.43 -21.77 -13.67
N ILE A 205 10.37 -22.59 -13.21
CA ILE A 205 10.38 -23.17 -11.88
C ILE A 205 11.61 -22.65 -11.16
N ILE A 206 11.38 -21.87 -10.10
CA ILE A 206 12.42 -21.44 -9.19
C ILE A 206 12.40 -22.40 -8.01
N LYS A 207 13.50 -23.11 -7.77
CA LYS A 207 13.62 -24.03 -6.64
C LYS A 207 14.82 -23.72 -5.77
N LYS A 208 14.62 -23.83 -4.47
CA LYS A 208 15.68 -23.75 -3.47
C LYS A 208 15.61 -24.98 -2.58
N LEU A 209 16.63 -25.82 -2.70
CA LEU A 209 16.88 -26.95 -1.82
C LEU A 209 17.93 -26.57 -0.78
N LYS A 210 18.11 -27.37 0.25
CA LYS A 210 19.03 -27.12 1.35
C LYS A 210 20.46 -26.86 0.85
N GLY A 211 20.85 -25.58 0.78
CA GLY A 211 22.18 -25.14 0.36
C GLY A 211 22.41 -25.03 -1.14
N VAL A 212 21.41 -25.29 -1.98
CA VAL A 212 21.52 -25.17 -3.44
C VAL A 212 20.30 -24.42 -3.97
N GLU A 213 20.52 -23.37 -4.70
CA GLU A 213 19.46 -22.66 -5.43
C GLU A 213 19.62 -22.97 -6.92
N THR A 214 18.54 -23.39 -7.54
CA THR A 214 18.52 -23.69 -8.96
C THR A 214 17.28 -23.06 -9.59
N ILE A 215 17.46 -22.40 -10.73
CA ILE A 215 16.38 -21.87 -11.53
C ILE A 215 16.30 -22.72 -12.79
N LEU A 216 15.11 -23.25 -13.07
CA LEU A 216 14.85 -23.98 -14.29
C LEU A 216 13.91 -23.16 -15.17
N ILE A 217 14.31 -22.91 -16.41
CA ILE A 217 13.45 -22.33 -17.43
C ILE A 217 13.06 -23.46 -18.38
N ALA A 218 11.77 -23.72 -18.52
CA ALA A 218 11.25 -24.82 -19.35
C ALA A 218 11.94 -26.19 -19.07
N GLY A 219 12.29 -26.44 -17.81
CA GLY A 219 13.00 -27.67 -17.41
C GLY A 219 14.52 -27.72 -17.68
N VAL A 220 15.10 -26.63 -18.16
CA VAL A 220 16.54 -26.54 -18.46
C VAL A 220 17.20 -25.50 -17.55
N GLU A 221 18.34 -25.87 -16.94
CA GLU A 221 19.14 -24.92 -16.18
C GLU A 221 19.78 -23.90 -17.13
N PRO A 222 19.63 -22.58 -16.89
CA PRO A 222 20.30 -21.58 -17.70
C PRO A 222 21.80 -21.74 -17.56
N LYS A 223 22.49 -21.96 -18.67
CA LYS A 223 23.94 -22.17 -18.70
C LYS A 223 24.66 -20.86 -18.40
N GLY A 224 24.92 -20.61 -17.10
CA GLY A 224 25.92 -19.61 -16.66
C GLY A 224 25.52 -18.13 -16.75
N GLU A 225 24.34 -17.77 -17.22
CA GLU A 225 23.86 -16.39 -17.23
C GLU A 225 23.02 -16.11 -15.98
N LYS A 226 23.33 -14.99 -15.30
CA LYS A 226 22.46 -14.48 -14.21
C LYS A 226 21.11 -14.08 -14.79
N LEU A 227 20.03 -14.44 -14.10
CA LEU A 227 18.70 -14.00 -14.44
C LEU A 227 18.63 -12.47 -14.44
N LYS A 228 18.17 -11.91 -15.54
CA LYS A 228 17.87 -10.49 -15.57
C LYS A 228 16.62 -10.23 -14.74
N PHE A 229 16.62 -9.18 -13.95
CA PHE A 229 15.50 -8.76 -13.14
C PHE A 229 14.21 -8.57 -13.97
N SER A 230 14.33 -8.07 -15.21
CA SER A 230 13.24 -7.88 -16.16
C SER A 230 12.68 -9.18 -16.77
N SER A 231 13.42 -10.30 -16.69
CA SER A 231 12.97 -11.58 -17.28
C SER A 231 11.99 -12.39 -16.42
N ILE A 232 11.73 -11.92 -15.19
CA ILE A 232 10.70 -12.49 -14.32
C ILE A 232 9.49 -11.55 -14.30
N PHE A 233 8.90 -11.36 -13.15
CA PHE A 233 7.76 -10.47 -12.95
C PHE A 233 8.03 -9.52 -11.79
N TYR A 234 7.33 -8.38 -11.80
CA TYR A 234 7.32 -7.46 -10.67
C TYR A 234 6.08 -7.68 -9.81
N THR A 235 6.24 -7.72 -8.50
CA THR A 235 5.12 -7.92 -7.57
C THR A 235 4.70 -6.62 -6.88
N ILE A 236 3.42 -6.30 -6.97
CA ILE A 236 2.73 -5.26 -6.19
C ILE A 236 1.91 -5.97 -5.11
N PHE A 237 2.28 -5.78 -3.86
CA PHE A 237 1.63 -6.43 -2.72
C PHE A 237 0.90 -5.39 -1.86
N LEU A 238 -0.41 -5.56 -1.68
CA LEU A 238 -1.24 -4.73 -0.81
C LEU A 238 -1.75 -5.54 0.37
N ASN A 239 -1.49 -5.05 1.60
CA ASN A 239 -2.00 -5.64 2.84
C ASN A 239 -2.26 -4.55 3.87
N TYR A 240 -3.53 -4.24 4.10
CA TYR A 240 -3.96 -3.25 5.10
C TYR A 240 -4.21 -3.85 6.49
N SER A 241 -4.10 -5.17 6.66
CA SER A 241 -4.24 -5.82 7.97
C SER A 241 -3.21 -5.28 8.97
N ILE A 242 -3.66 -4.88 10.15
CA ILE A 242 -2.79 -4.35 11.21
C ILE A 242 -1.82 -5.43 11.71
N TYR A 243 -2.24 -6.69 11.72
CA TYR A 243 -1.47 -7.81 12.25
C TYR A 243 -0.60 -8.52 11.20
N GLY A 244 -0.81 -8.26 9.91
CA GLY A 244 -0.06 -8.89 8.82
C GLY A 244 1.34 -8.29 8.65
N LEU A 245 2.30 -9.13 8.21
CA LEU A 245 3.65 -8.74 7.82
C LEU A 245 4.44 -7.95 8.89
N ASN A 246 4.30 -8.34 10.16
CA ASN A 246 5.04 -7.71 11.25
C ASN A 246 6.50 -8.21 11.27
N GLY A 247 7.47 -7.33 11.08
CA GLY A 247 8.90 -7.67 11.10
C GLY A 247 9.43 -8.25 12.42
N LYS A 248 8.69 -8.11 13.54
CA LYS A 248 9.03 -8.77 14.81
C LYS A 248 8.73 -10.27 14.74
N ASP A 249 7.66 -10.66 14.08
CA ASP A 249 7.18 -12.03 14.00
C ASP A 249 7.85 -12.81 12.86
N ILE A 250 7.83 -12.27 11.66
CA ILE A 250 8.37 -12.93 10.45
C ILE A 250 9.85 -12.66 10.22
N GLY A 251 10.41 -11.63 10.85
CA GLY A 251 11.82 -11.23 10.76
C GLY A 251 12.02 -9.91 10.00
N LYS A 252 13.10 -9.22 10.35
CA LYS A 252 13.41 -7.88 9.81
C LYS A 252 13.81 -7.84 8.32
N TRP A 253 13.86 -8.98 7.64
CA TRP A 253 14.09 -9.05 6.20
C TRP A 253 12.96 -8.36 5.41
N ILE A 254 11.72 -8.40 5.93
CA ILE A 254 10.56 -7.76 5.29
C ILE A 254 10.72 -6.24 5.17
N ASP A 255 11.45 -5.60 6.10
CA ASP A 255 11.69 -4.16 6.08
C ASP A 255 12.42 -3.69 4.81
N TYR A 256 13.10 -4.60 4.09
CA TYR A 256 13.78 -4.30 2.83
C TYR A 256 12.86 -4.34 1.61
N LEU A 257 11.71 -5.00 1.73
CA LEU A 257 10.71 -5.07 0.67
C LEU A 257 9.66 -3.95 0.76
N TYR A 258 9.57 -3.26 1.90
CA TYR A 258 8.70 -2.10 1.98
C TYR A 258 9.22 -0.99 1.07
N HIS A 259 8.31 -0.40 0.30
CA HIS A 259 8.62 0.68 -0.62
C HIS A 259 9.15 1.90 0.15
N LYS A 260 10.45 2.14 0.03
CA LYS A 260 11.13 3.36 0.44
C LYS A 260 11.48 4.13 -0.83
N ASN A 261 10.52 4.54 -1.63
CA ASN A 261 10.64 5.50 -2.74
C ASN A 261 11.95 5.46 -3.59
N ASP A 262 12.65 4.36 -3.61
CA ASP A 262 14.01 4.27 -4.15
C ASP A 262 14.03 3.60 -5.54
N GLY A 263 12.99 3.88 -6.35
CA GLY A 263 13.01 3.55 -7.77
C GLY A 263 12.87 2.07 -8.10
N TYR A 264 12.00 1.33 -7.39
CA TYR A 264 11.66 -0.07 -7.70
C TYR A 264 12.87 -1.00 -7.81
N GLN A 265 13.80 -0.87 -6.86
CA GLN A 265 15.07 -1.61 -6.85
C GLN A 265 14.93 -3.06 -6.36
N THR A 266 13.77 -3.42 -5.81
CA THR A 266 13.43 -4.79 -5.38
C THR A 266 12.33 -5.33 -6.26
N PRO A 267 12.21 -6.67 -6.47
CA PRO A 267 11.17 -7.24 -7.34
C PRO A 267 9.77 -7.20 -6.72
N VAL A 268 9.64 -6.59 -5.55
CA VAL A 268 8.39 -6.50 -4.79
C VAL A 268 8.28 -5.12 -4.20
N VAL A 269 7.10 -4.52 -4.29
CA VAL A 269 6.69 -3.35 -3.51
C VAL A 269 5.53 -3.74 -2.60
N ILE A 270 5.65 -3.41 -1.31
CA ILE A 270 4.62 -3.70 -0.31
C ILE A 270 3.99 -2.40 0.17
N ASN A 271 2.68 -2.30 0.09
CA ASN A 271 1.87 -1.18 0.58
C ASN A 271 0.78 -1.64 1.56
N PRO A 272 0.44 -0.81 2.55
CA PRO A 272 1.15 0.40 2.99
C PRO A 272 2.49 0.08 3.65
N GLN A 273 3.38 1.07 3.72
CA GLN A 273 4.64 0.90 4.44
C GLN A 273 4.39 0.75 5.94
N LYS A 274 4.94 -0.30 6.54
CA LYS A 274 4.91 -0.51 8.00
C LYS A 274 6.28 -0.21 8.62
N SER A 275 6.28 0.55 9.71
CA SER A 275 7.48 0.82 10.49
C SER A 275 7.33 0.14 11.86
N ASN A 276 8.13 -0.88 12.15
CA ASN A 276 7.99 -1.72 13.34
C ASN A 276 6.57 -2.30 13.55
N GLY A 277 5.88 -2.64 12.45
CA GLY A 277 4.52 -3.16 12.47
C GLY A 277 3.41 -2.10 12.45
N ASN A 278 3.73 -0.81 12.57
CA ASN A 278 2.75 0.27 12.57
C ASN A 278 2.63 0.92 11.18
N ILE A 279 1.40 1.23 10.79
CA ILE A 279 1.07 2.02 9.60
C ILE A 279 0.94 3.48 10.02
N ASP A 280 1.68 4.38 9.36
CA ASP A 280 1.49 5.82 9.48
C ASP A 280 0.32 6.25 8.58
N VAL A 281 -0.86 6.38 9.18
CA VAL A 281 -2.11 6.68 8.47
C VAL A 281 -2.05 8.05 7.78
N ASN A 282 -1.46 9.05 8.43
CA ASN A 282 -1.37 10.39 7.85
C ASN A 282 -0.48 10.41 6.61
N ARG A 283 0.62 9.67 6.67
CA ARG A 283 1.52 9.52 5.52
C ARG A 283 0.85 8.75 4.37
N GLU A 284 0.10 7.70 4.68
CA GLU A 284 -0.60 6.92 3.66
C GLU A 284 -1.73 7.74 3.01
N GLU A 285 -2.41 8.59 3.78
CA GLU A 285 -3.40 9.53 3.24
C GLU A 285 -2.76 10.56 2.29
N GLU A 286 -1.61 11.13 2.64
CA GLU A 286 -0.87 12.02 1.72
C GLU A 286 -0.48 11.32 0.42
N LEU A 287 0.02 10.06 0.51
CA LEU A 287 0.40 9.28 -0.66
C LEU A 287 -0.82 8.92 -1.52
N SER A 288 -1.94 8.62 -0.86
CA SER A 288 -3.21 8.33 -1.52
C SER A 288 -3.71 9.53 -2.32
N LYS A 289 -3.76 10.71 -1.71
CA LYS A 289 -4.12 11.98 -2.39
C LYS A 289 -3.24 12.21 -3.63
N TYR A 290 -1.94 11.99 -3.51
CA TYR A 290 -1.01 12.13 -4.63
C TYR A 290 -1.31 11.17 -5.80
N ARG A 291 -1.58 9.88 -5.49
CA ARG A 291 -1.93 8.86 -6.49
C ARG A 291 -3.23 9.20 -7.21
N ILE A 292 -4.23 9.62 -6.44
CA ILE A 292 -5.55 10.00 -6.94
C ILE A 292 -5.48 11.25 -7.81
N ASN A 293 -4.75 12.29 -7.38
CA ASN A 293 -4.58 13.50 -8.15
C ASN A 293 -4.03 13.20 -9.55
N ARG A 294 -3.03 12.34 -9.65
CA ARG A 294 -2.47 11.94 -10.94
C ARG A 294 -3.53 11.29 -11.85
N SER A 295 -4.29 10.33 -11.31
CA SER A 295 -5.35 9.65 -12.06
C SER A 295 -6.48 10.61 -12.46
N ALA A 296 -6.91 11.46 -11.53
CA ALA A 296 -7.96 12.45 -11.75
C ALA A 296 -7.65 13.37 -12.93
N PHE A 297 -6.42 13.82 -13.04
CA PHE A 297 -6.02 14.77 -14.08
C PHE A 297 -5.76 14.11 -15.43
N GLU A 298 -5.21 12.90 -15.45
CA GLU A 298 -4.97 12.18 -16.70
C GLU A 298 -6.28 11.73 -17.36
N SER A 299 -7.31 11.39 -16.59
CA SER A 299 -8.54 10.79 -17.10
C SER A 299 -9.80 11.65 -16.92
N GLY A 300 -9.77 12.73 -16.16
CA GLY A 300 -10.96 13.50 -15.75
C GLY A 300 -11.91 12.72 -14.84
N LYS A 301 -11.45 11.60 -14.28
CA LYS A 301 -12.27 10.69 -13.48
C LYS A 301 -11.49 10.13 -12.30
N ILE A 302 -12.21 9.82 -11.24
CA ILE A 302 -11.73 8.96 -10.17
C ILE A 302 -12.57 7.69 -10.22
N LEU A 303 -11.99 6.57 -10.58
CA LEU A 303 -12.71 5.36 -11.02
C LEU A 303 -13.66 5.71 -12.19
N ASP A 304 -14.98 5.60 -11.98
CA ASP A 304 -15.99 5.95 -12.99
C ASP A 304 -16.68 7.28 -12.71
N LEU A 305 -16.35 7.93 -11.61
CA LEU A 305 -16.93 9.19 -11.22
C LEU A 305 -16.26 10.32 -12.03
N LYS A 306 -17.02 10.94 -12.93
CA LYS A 306 -16.54 12.08 -13.71
C LYS A 306 -16.43 13.30 -12.83
N ILE A 307 -15.29 13.96 -12.88
CA ILE A 307 -15.03 15.20 -12.15
C ILE A 307 -15.70 16.34 -12.91
N THR A 308 -16.42 17.18 -12.20
CA THR A 308 -17.06 18.40 -12.76
C THR A 308 -16.41 19.66 -12.23
N LYS A 309 -15.95 19.64 -10.97
CA LYS A 309 -15.31 20.81 -10.36
C LYS A 309 -14.12 20.40 -9.51
N VAL A 310 -13.20 21.31 -9.35
CA VAL A 310 -12.00 21.18 -8.53
C VAL A 310 -11.85 22.40 -7.61
N ARG A 311 -11.34 22.15 -6.40
CA ARG A 311 -11.04 23.21 -5.44
C ARG A 311 -9.63 23.01 -4.88
N PHE A 312 -8.89 24.08 -4.75
CA PHE A 312 -7.55 24.10 -4.22
C PHE A 312 -7.50 24.89 -2.92
N SER A 313 -6.75 24.40 -1.95
CA SER A 313 -6.40 25.12 -0.74
C SER A 313 -4.92 24.90 -0.41
N LEU A 314 -4.24 25.89 0.15
CA LEU A 314 -2.87 25.70 0.61
C LEU A 314 -2.84 24.67 1.74
N LYS A 315 -1.82 23.82 1.72
CA LYS A 315 -1.64 22.79 2.73
C LYS A 315 -1.24 23.42 4.06
N GLU A 316 -1.88 22.98 5.15
CA GLU A 316 -1.37 23.26 6.48
C GLU A 316 -0.08 22.51 6.73
N ARG A 317 0.92 23.18 7.32
CA ARG A 317 2.22 22.61 7.64
C ARG A 317 2.64 23.00 9.05
N TYR A 318 3.08 22.00 9.80
CA TYR A 318 3.52 22.16 11.17
C TYR A 318 4.94 21.62 11.37
N THR A 319 5.71 22.32 12.19
CA THR A 319 7.09 21.96 12.53
C THR A 319 7.42 22.41 13.95
N ASN A 320 8.48 21.83 14.50
CA ASN A 320 9.12 22.30 15.73
C ASN A 320 10.37 23.13 15.47
N TYR A 321 10.52 23.66 14.27
CA TYR A 321 11.62 24.54 13.89
C TYR A 321 11.07 25.92 13.55
N GLU A 322 11.74 26.95 14.06
CA GLU A 322 11.61 28.35 13.68
C GLU A 322 12.88 28.76 12.97
N VAL A 323 12.80 29.41 11.83
CA VAL A 323 13.96 29.76 11.03
C VAL A 323 13.93 31.25 10.72
N THR A 324 15.06 31.91 10.98
CA THR A 324 15.24 33.32 10.69
C THR A 324 16.42 33.50 9.72
N TYR A 325 16.23 34.32 8.70
CA TYR A 325 17.30 34.71 7.79
C TYR A 325 17.77 36.13 8.07
N ASN A 326 19.07 36.27 8.31
CA ASN A 326 19.69 37.55 8.51
C ASN A 326 20.43 37.99 7.24
N TRP A 327 20.05 39.16 6.70
CA TRP A 327 20.57 39.69 5.46
C TRP A 327 21.98 40.28 5.59
N GLU A 328 22.36 40.77 6.78
CA GLU A 328 23.67 41.38 7.02
C GLU A 328 24.77 40.31 7.05
N THR A 329 24.48 39.17 7.69
CA THR A 329 25.44 38.09 7.83
C THR A 329 25.28 37.00 6.74
N ASP A 330 24.28 37.12 5.87
CA ASP A 330 23.93 36.14 4.84
C ASP A 330 23.74 34.71 5.42
N SER A 331 23.09 34.60 6.57
CA SER A 331 23.05 33.41 7.37
C SER A 331 21.61 33.04 7.80
N LEU A 332 21.34 31.71 7.86
CA LEU A 332 20.11 31.12 8.38
C LEU A 332 20.32 30.67 9.82
N PHE A 333 19.45 31.11 10.71
CA PHE A 333 19.41 30.68 12.11
C PHE A 333 18.22 29.78 12.34
N VAL A 334 18.44 28.62 12.93
CA VAL A 334 17.40 27.62 13.20
C VAL A 334 17.22 27.48 14.70
N ASN A 335 16.00 27.70 15.16
CA ASN A 335 15.59 27.51 16.53
C ASN A 335 14.66 26.30 16.66
N ILE A 336 14.86 25.48 17.69
CA ILE A 336 13.96 24.34 17.99
C ILE A 336 12.96 24.82 19.03
N VAL A 337 11.68 24.90 18.66
CA VAL A 337 10.61 25.25 19.58
C VAL A 337 10.04 23.98 20.28
N PRO A 338 9.67 24.08 21.57
CA PRO A 338 9.20 22.94 22.34
C PRO A 338 7.91 22.33 21.81
N GLU A 339 7.05 23.15 21.23
CA GLU A 339 5.75 22.76 20.70
C GLU A 339 5.77 22.76 19.18
N ILE A 340 4.97 21.83 18.58
CA ILE A 340 4.77 21.80 17.15
C ILE A 340 3.85 22.96 16.80
N ALA A 341 4.36 23.91 16.00
CA ALA A 341 3.63 25.06 15.52
C ALA A 341 3.59 25.07 13.98
N GLU A 342 2.77 25.95 13.42
CA GLU A 342 2.79 26.22 11.99
C GLU A 342 4.18 26.68 11.55
N TYR A 343 4.60 26.30 10.32
CA TYR A 343 5.89 26.71 9.79
C TYR A 343 6.00 28.23 9.76
N LYS A 344 6.98 28.77 10.49
CA LYS A 344 7.31 30.20 10.46
C LYS A 344 8.72 30.39 9.92
N PHE A 345 8.81 31.23 8.90
CA PHE A 345 10.05 31.69 8.35
C PHE A 345 10.11 33.22 8.50
N HIS A 346 11.04 33.69 9.28
CA HIS A 346 11.24 35.13 9.55
C HIS A 346 12.34 35.68 8.67
N ASN A 347 12.02 36.66 7.86
CA ASN A 347 12.94 37.32 6.95
C ASN A 347 13.09 38.79 7.39
N GLU A 348 14.23 39.14 7.96
CA GLU A 348 14.46 40.43 8.57
C GLU A 348 14.38 41.58 7.55
N GLY A 349 13.21 42.22 7.46
CA GLY A 349 12.99 43.46 6.72
C GLY A 349 12.87 43.36 5.20
N LYS A 350 12.86 42.14 4.62
CA LYS A 350 12.70 41.93 3.19
C LYS A 350 11.65 40.86 2.86
N SER A 351 11.21 40.80 1.59
CA SER A 351 10.22 39.80 1.16
C SER A 351 10.82 38.41 1.03
N ASN A 352 10.00 37.37 1.26
CA ASN A 352 10.40 35.97 1.00
C ASN A 352 10.66 35.71 -0.48
N LEU A 353 10.07 36.50 -1.39
CA LEU A 353 10.38 36.48 -2.82
C LEU A 353 11.85 36.83 -3.09
N GLU A 354 12.38 37.87 -2.46
CA GLU A 354 13.80 38.25 -2.56
C GLU A 354 14.72 37.15 -2.03
N PHE A 355 14.36 36.53 -0.89
CA PHE A 355 15.10 35.42 -0.32
C PHE A 355 15.15 34.20 -1.26
N LEU A 356 14.00 33.75 -1.76
CA LEU A 356 13.95 32.61 -2.68
C LEU A 356 14.62 32.91 -4.02
N SER A 357 14.49 34.16 -4.50
CA SER A 357 15.18 34.63 -5.72
C SER A 357 16.70 34.64 -5.55
N LYS A 358 17.20 34.98 -4.38
CA LYS A 358 18.63 34.89 -4.07
C LYS A 358 19.11 33.43 -4.02
N LEU A 359 18.27 32.51 -3.51
CA LEU A 359 18.61 31.10 -3.35
C LEU A 359 18.53 30.33 -4.70
N PHE A 360 17.52 30.59 -5.52
CA PHE A 360 17.21 29.82 -6.74
C PHE A 360 17.29 30.60 -8.03
N GLY A 361 17.49 31.91 -8.01
CA GLY A 361 17.35 32.80 -9.15
C GLY A 361 15.92 33.33 -9.30
N GLN A 362 15.74 34.36 -10.11
CA GLN A 362 14.41 34.93 -10.37
C GLN A 362 13.45 33.94 -10.99
N PRO A 363 12.14 33.97 -10.65
CA PRO A 363 11.13 33.20 -11.33
C PRO A 363 11.11 33.52 -12.83
N THR A 364 10.88 32.51 -13.67
CA THR A 364 10.67 32.73 -15.09
C THR A 364 9.28 33.33 -15.33
N ASN A 365 9.20 34.42 -16.05
CA ASN A 365 7.92 34.95 -16.52
C ASN A 365 7.42 34.02 -17.65
N ASP A 366 6.51 33.13 -17.33
CA ASP A 366 5.92 32.23 -18.32
C ASP A 366 4.96 33.04 -19.22
N THR A 367 5.47 33.47 -20.36
CA THR A 367 4.77 34.35 -21.33
C THR A 367 3.66 33.65 -22.11
N LYS A 368 3.43 32.34 -21.92
CA LYS A 368 2.45 31.55 -22.68
C LYS A 368 1.01 31.64 -22.16
N LEU A 369 0.77 32.20 -21.00
CA LEU A 369 -0.57 32.37 -20.41
C LEU A 369 -1.19 33.75 -20.58
N THR A 370 -0.82 34.49 -21.63
CA THR A 370 -1.44 35.77 -21.89
C THR A 370 -2.69 35.62 -22.75
N SER A 371 -3.79 35.18 -22.14
CA SER A 371 -5.14 35.56 -22.55
C SER A 371 -5.78 36.61 -21.63
N LYS A 372 -4.97 37.33 -20.81
CA LYS A 372 -5.49 38.49 -20.06
C LYS A 372 -5.36 39.77 -20.91
N PRO A 373 -6.35 40.66 -20.82
CA PRO A 373 -6.26 41.97 -21.44
C PRO A 373 -4.98 42.70 -21.00
N ALA A 374 -4.47 43.54 -21.86
CA ALA A 374 -3.28 44.34 -21.62
C ALA A 374 -3.32 45.00 -20.24
N GLU A 375 -2.16 45.19 -19.60
CA GLU A 375 -2.00 45.74 -18.24
C GLU A 375 -2.78 47.03 -17.93
N GLU A 376 -3.39 47.64 -18.95
CA GLU A 376 -4.13 48.91 -18.85
C GLU A 376 -5.55 48.77 -18.26
N ASP A 377 -6.15 47.55 -18.20
CA ASP A 377 -7.55 47.37 -17.80
C ASP A 377 -7.76 46.63 -16.44
N VAL A 378 -6.72 46.37 -15.70
CA VAL A 378 -6.82 45.66 -14.38
C VAL A 378 -6.98 46.67 -13.25
N SER A 379 -8.02 46.53 -12.44
CA SER A 379 -8.26 47.40 -11.29
C SER A 379 -7.16 47.28 -10.21
N GLU A 380 -6.95 48.34 -9.42
CA GLU A 380 -6.00 48.34 -8.33
C GLU A 380 -6.36 47.29 -7.28
N GLU A 381 -7.64 46.95 -7.09
CA GLU A 381 -8.13 45.95 -6.21
C GLU A 381 -7.75 44.52 -6.68
N GLU A 382 -7.88 44.24 -7.96
CA GLU A 382 -7.45 42.96 -8.55
C GLU A 382 -5.94 42.77 -8.49
N LYS A 383 -5.16 43.85 -8.74
CA LYS A 383 -3.71 43.82 -8.56
C LYS A 383 -3.32 43.49 -7.13
N LYS A 384 -3.96 44.14 -6.15
CA LYS A 384 -3.73 43.88 -4.73
C LYS A 384 -4.08 42.43 -4.35
N MET A 385 -5.21 41.90 -4.84
CA MET A 385 -5.59 40.51 -4.59
C MET A 385 -4.55 39.51 -5.16
N TYR A 386 -4.02 39.82 -6.34
CA TYR A 386 -2.96 38.98 -6.96
C TYR A 386 -1.68 39.04 -6.14
N ASP A 387 -1.23 40.22 -5.72
CA ASP A 387 -0.02 40.41 -4.91
C ASP A 387 -0.14 39.73 -3.54
N ASP A 388 -1.31 39.79 -2.91
CA ASP A 388 -1.60 39.10 -1.66
C ASP A 388 -1.53 37.57 -1.84
N ALA A 389 -2.11 37.02 -2.90
CA ALA A 389 -2.06 35.58 -3.19
C ALA A 389 -0.63 35.11 -3.56
N LEU A 390 0.10 35.93 -4.32
CA LEU A 390 1.49 35.69 -4.64
C LEU A 390 2.36 35.63 -3.38
N SER A 391 2.19 36.60 -2.49
CA SER A 391 2.90 36.64 -1.21
C SER A 391 2.61 35.40 -0.38
N GLU A 392 1.34 34.97 -0.28
CA GLU A 392 0.92 33.80 0.48
C GLU A 392 1.59 32.50 -0.04
N ILE A 393 1.66 32.31 -1.36
CA ILE A 393 2.35 31.14 -1.94
C ILE A 393 3.86 31.20 -1.70
N VAL A 394 4.46 32.37 -1.91
CA VAL A 394 5.91 32.55 -1.71
C VAL A 394 6.30 32.30 -0.25
N ASP A 395 5.51 32.78 0.69
CA ASP A 395 5.71 32.59 2.12
C ASP A 395 5.60 31.10 2.50
N PHE A 396 4.58 30.42 1.93
CA PHE A 396 4.43 28.97 2.09
C PHE A 396 5.65 28.21 1.55
N ILE A 397 6.09 28.54 0.32
CA ILE A 397 7.23 27.84 -0.32
C ILE A 397 8.50 28.06 0.52
N ALA A 398 8.78 29.28 0.96
CA ALA A 398 9.96 29.61 1.76
C ALA A 398 9.97 28.82 3.07
N ALA A 399 8.90 28.91 3.84
CA ALA A 399 8.76 28.22 5.12
C ALA A 399 8.84 26.70 4.97
N TYR A 400 8.10 26.14 4.02
CA TYR A 400 8.06 24.69 3.80
C TYR A 400 9.39 24.15 3.24
N PHE A 401 10.02 24.85 2.29
CA PHE A 401 11.31 24.46 1.73
C PHE A 401 12.37 24.37 2.82
N ILE A 402 12.53 25.44 3.60
CA ILE A 402 13.52 25.52 4.67
C ILE A 402 13.26 24.46 5.74
N GLY A 403 12.04 24.36 6.26
CA GLY A 403 11.68 23.35 7.26
C GLY A 403 11.91 21.92 6.77
N LYS A 404 11.61 21.65 5.47
CA LYS A 404 11.85 20.34 4.85
C LYS A 404 13.32 20.06 4.63
N LEU A 405 14.10 21.06 4.28
CA LEU A 405 15.54 20.95 4.08
C LEU A 405 16.22 20.46 5.36
N PHE A 406 15.98 21.10 6.48
CA PHE A 406 16.56 20.75 7.78
C PHE A 406 16.09 19.36 8.27
N LYS A 407 14.81 19.04 8.11
CA LYS A 407 14.29 17.71 8.44
C LYS A 407 14.92 16.61 7.60
N THR A 408 15.24 16.90 6.35
CA THR A 408 15.85 15.95 5.42
C THR A 408 17.32 15.75 5.74
N ASP A 409 18.05 16.79 6.03
CA ASP A 409 19.47 16.74 6.44
C ASP A 409 19.67 15.87 7.70
N LYS A 410 18.85 16.09 8.73
CA LYS A 410 18.87 15.28 9.96
C LYS A 410 18.63 13.80 9.71
N LEU A 411 17.75 13.44 8.76
CA LEU A 411 17.36 12.06 8.48
C LEU A 411 18.40 11.28 7.66
N TYR A 412 19.11 11.94 6.75
CA TYR A 412 20.13 11.32 5.92
C TYR A 412 21.53 11.35 6.53
N GLY A 413 21.67 11.92 7.74
CA GLY A 413 22.92 11.90 8.49
C GLY A 413 24.02 12.75 7.88
N PHE A 414 23.68 13.65 6.99
CA PHE A 414 24.66 14.58 6.40
C PHE A 414 25.20 15.58 7.43
N ASN A 415 24.50 15.82 8.55
CA ASN A 415 24.86 16.73 9.67
C ASN A 415 25.63 17.99 9.24
N LYS A 416 25.42 18.43 8.01
CA LYS A 416 26.09 19.62 7.48
C LYS A 416 25.51 20.89 8.07
N PHE A 417 24.21 20.86 8.43
CA PHE A 417 23.45 22.01 8.86
C PHE A 417 22.96 21.97 10.30
N VAL A 418 22.92 20.81 10.95
CA VAL A 418 22.43 20.67 12.33
C VAL A 418 23.48 20.00 13.19
N SER A 419 24.49 20.74 13.59
CA SER A 419 25.42 20.34 14.64
C SER A 419 25.03 21.01 15.94
N SER A 420 24.53 20.21 16.91
CA SER A 420 24.24 20.57 18.30
C SER A 420 23.11 21.59 18.60
N ALA A 421 22.59 21.53 19.81
CA ALA A 421 21.39 22.19 20.33
C ALA A 421 21.47 23.74 20.42
N ASP A 422 22.53 24.37 19.92
CA ASP A 422 22.73 25.82 20.02
C ASP A 422 22.81 26.45 18.63
N TYR A 423 22.01 27.46 18.41
CA TYR A 423 22.01 28.50 17.37
C TYR A 423 23.22 28.46 16.43
N SER A 424 23.11 27.81 15.31
CA SER A 424 24.14 27.82 14.27
C SER A 424 23.67 28.64 13.07
N GLY A 425 24.35 29.74 12.79
CA GLY A 425 24.19 30.47 11.55
C GLY A 425 24.80 29.66 10.39
N PHE A 426 24.01 29.40 9.33
CA PHE A 426 24.46 28.75 8.10
C PHE A 426 24.57 29.78 7.00
N GLU A 427 25.71 29.84 6.33
CA GLU A 427 25.86 30.70 5.16
C GLU A 427 24.95 30.23 4.02
N LEU A 428 24.25 31.14 3.36
CA LEU A 428 23.33 30.85 2.27
C LEU A 428 24.02 30.07 1.12
N ASN A 429 25.29 30.39 0.84
CA ASN A 429 26.08 29.68 -0.16
C ASN A 429 26.24 28.18 0.14
N GLN A 430 26.32 27.79 1.39
CA GLN A 430 26.38 26.39 1.80
C GLN A 430 25.06 25.67 1.49
N VAL A 431 23.93 26.34 1.76
CA VAL A 431 22.58 25.82 1.44
C VAL A 431 22.39 25.67 -0.07
N THR A 432 22.81 26.67 -0.84
CA THR A 432 22.73 26.66 -2.30
C THR A 432 23.57 25.52 -2.90
N ASN A 433 24.81 25.37 -2.46
CA ASN A 433 25.69 24.29 -2.91
C ASN A 433 25.12 22.90 -2.54
N TYR A 434 24.54 22.76 -1.34
CA TYR A 434 23.87 21.53 -0.94
C TYR A 434 22.67 21.21 -1.85
N CYS A 435 21.86 22.21 -2.19
CA CYS A 435 20.75 22.06 -3.12
C CYS A 435 21.21 21.55 -4.48
N ILE A 436 22.26 22.13 -5.03
CA ILE A 436 22.81 21.78 -6.34
C ILE A 436 23.46 20.40 -6.32
N GLU A 437 24.33 20.13 -5.37
CA GLU A 437 25.12 18.90 -5.34
C GLU A 437 24.36 17.67 -4.87
N THR A 438 23.46 17.85 -3.91
CA THR A 438 22.80 16.73 -3.22
C THR A 438 21.36 16.56 -3.64
N ILE A 439 20.55 17.64 -3.63
CA ILE A 439 19.12 17.54 -3.96
C ILE A 439 18.93 17.24 -5.44
N TRP A 440 19.61 17.96 -6.33
CA TRP A 440 19.45 17.77 -7.78
C TRP A 440 19.89 16.39 -8.27
N LYS A 441 20.96 15.84 -7.71
CA LYS A 441 21.51 14.52 -8.09
C LYS A 441 20.77 13.35 -7.43
N SER A 442 19.97 13.61 -6.40
CA SER A 442 19.29 12.55 -5.64
C SER A 442 17.99 12.09 -6.29
N LYS A 443 17.76 10.77 -6.30
CA LYS A 443 16.48 10.13 -6.68
C LYS A 443 15.55 9.92 -5.47
N SER A 444 15.90 10.44 -4.29
CA SER A 444 15.10 10.27 -3.07
C SER A 444 13.79 11.06 -3.12
N HIS A 445 12.69 10.44 -2.68
CA HIS A 445 11.37 11.09 -2.63
C HIS A 445 11.33 12.39 -1.80
N LYS A 446 12.13 12.48 -0.75
CA LYS A 446 12.20 13.70 0.06
C LYS A 446 12.86 14.84 -0.71
N HIS A 447 13.91 14.53 -1.45
CA HIS A 447 14.54 15.47 -2.37
C HIS A 447 13.63 15.79 -3.56
N LEU A 448 12.82 14.83 -4.01
CA LEU A 448 11.83 15.09 -5.05
C LEU A 448 10.84 16.19 -4.63
N LYS A 449 10.31 16.12 -3.39
CA LYS A 449 9.45 17.19 -2.86
C LYS A 449 10.12 18.56 -2.80
N LEU A 450 11.41 18.60 -2.48
CA LEU A 450 12.18 19.86 -2.51
C LEU A 450 12.36 20.36 -3.96
N LYS A 451 12.64 19.47 -4.90
CA LYS A 451 12.70 19.80 -6.34
C LYS A 451 11.37 20.36 -6.84
N GLN A 452 10.26 19.75 -6.45
CA GLN A 452 8.92 20.21 -6.81
C GLN A 452 8.63 21.63 -6.29
N LEU A 453 9.02 21.95 -5.05
CA LEU A 453 8.90 23.29 -4.50
C LEU A 453 9.74 24.33 -5.26
N ILE A 454 10.98 23.97 -5.60
CA ILE A 454 11.85 24.81 -6.43
C ILE A 454 11.25 25.02 -7.82
N ASP A 455 10.68 23.96 -8.38
CA ASP A 455 10.04 24.01 -9.70
C ASP A 455 8.79 24.91 -9.70
N VAL A 456 7.93 24.81 -8.68
CA VAL A 456 6.80 25.73 -8.51
C VAL A 456 7.29 27.18 -8.43
N PHE A 457 8.28 27.44 -7.61
CA PHE A 457 8.82 28.78 -7.46
C PHE A 457 9.41 29.33 -8.78
N LYS A 458 10.25 28.54 -9.46
CA LYS A 458 10.95 29.00 -10.67
C LYS A 458 10.06 29.10 -11.89
N ASN A 459 9.22 28.11 -12.11
CA ASN A 459 8.60 27.88 -13.40
C ASN A 459 7.07 27.98 -13.38
N LYS A 460 6.44 27.90 -12.19
CA LYS A 460 4.98 27.72 -12.06
C LYS A 460 4.34 28.68 -11.05
N LEU A 461 5.07 29.68 -10.60
CA LEU A 461 4.61 30.60 -9.55
C LEU A 461 3.35 31.36 -9.95
N LYS A 462 3.29 31.85 -11.20
CA LYS A 462 2.14 32.57 -11.74
C LYS A 462 0.88 31.71 -11.75
N ILE A 463 0.99 30.46 -12.23
CA ILE A 463 -0.13 29.52 -12.28
C ILE A 463 -0.62 29.16 -10.87
N ALA A 464 0.29 28.90 -9.95
CA ALA A 464 -0.05 28.64 -8.57
C ALA A 464 -0.83 29.81 -7.96
N THR A 465 -0.43 31.05 -8.26
CA THR A 465 -1.11 32.27 -7.81
C THR A 465 -2.52 32.37 -8.43
N GLU A 466 -2.68 32.14 -9.73
CA GLU A 466 -3.98 32.17 -10.41
C GLU A 466 -4.93 31.08 -9.87
N ILE A 467 -4.43 29.87 -9.60
CA ILE A 467 -5.21 28.79 -8.99
C ILE A 467 -5.66 29.16 -7.58
N LEU A 468 -4.78 29.75 -6.76
CA LEU A 468 -5.14 30.17 -5.41
C LEU A 468 -6.21 31.26 -5.43
N LEU A 469 -6.09 32.24 -6.34
CA LEU A 469 -7.09 33.29 -6.52
C LEU A 469 -8.46 32.72 -6.93
N ALA A 470 -8.47 31.80 -7.90
CA ALA A 470 -9.70 31.20 -8.38
C ALA A 470 -10.40 30.32 -7.33
N SER A 471 -9.63 29.82 -6.35
CA SER A 471 -10.13 28.99 -5.25
C SER A 471 -10.34 29.76 -3.93
N LYS A 472 -10.12 31.09 -3.92
CA LYS A 472 -10.31 31.93 -2.74
C LYS A 472 -11.77 31.90 -2.29
N ASP A 473 -12.01 32.00 -0.99
CA ASP A 473 -13.34 31.92 -0.38
C ASP A 473 -14.07 30.58 -0.60
N ASP A 474 -13.33 29.47 -0.62
CA ASP A 474 -13.88 28.11 -0.84
C ASP A 474 -14.59 27.91 -2.20
N LYS A 475 -14.28 28.73 -3.20
CA LYS A 475 -14.85 28.61 -4.53
C LYS A 475 -14.40 27.36 -5.26
N TRP A 476 -15.31 26.81 -6.04
CA TRP A 476 -15.06 25.68 -6.93
C TRP A 476 -14.85 26.19 -8.35
N MET A 477 -13.74 25.74 -8.96
CA MET A 477 -13.42 25.97 -10.37
C MET A 477 -14.05 24.85 -11.22
N GLU A 478 -14.59 25.17 -12.39
CA GLU A 478 -15.03 24.15 -13.35
C GLU A 478 -13.82 23.32 -13.81
N PHE A 479 -13.97 22.01 -13.84
CA PHE A 479 -12.85 21.12 -14.16
C PHE A 479 -12.36 21.29 -15.61
N ASP A 480 -13.27 21.57 -16.54
CA ASP A 480 -12.93 21.80 -17.93
C ASP A 480 -12.10 23.10 -18.11
N GLU A 481 -12.38 24.15 -17.35
CA GLU A 481 -11.58 25.39 -17.33
C GLU A 481 -10.17 25.10 -16.80
N PHE A 482 -10.08 24.31 -15.74
CA PHE A 482 -8.82 23.89 -15.17
C PHE A 482 -8.01 23.03 -16.15
N GLN A 483 -8.64 22.08 -16.85
CA GLN A 483 -7.97 21.28 -17.88
C GLN A 483 -7.44 22.15 -19.03
N GLN A 484 -8.20 23.14 -19.49
CA GLN A 484 -7.73 24.08 -20.51
C GLN A 484 -6.49 24.87 -20.06
N MET A 485 -6.43 25.27 -18.77
CA MET A 485 -5.22 25.89 -18.22
C MET A 485 -4.02 24.92 -18.27
N LEU A 486 -4.23 23.64 -17.98
CA LEU A 486 -3.17 22.63 -18.03
C LEU A 486 -2.68 22.35 -19.45
N ASP A 487 -3.58 22.25 -20.41
CA ASP A 487 -3.26 21.97 -21.81
C ASP A 487 -2.42 23.10 -22.45
N LEU A 488 -2.67 24.34 -22.02
CA LEU A 488 -1.87 25.50 -22.45
C LEU A 488 -0.40 25.40 -21.97
N ILE A 489 -0.15 24.72 -20.85
CA ILE A 489 1.17 24.63 -20.22
C ILE A 489 2.01 23.50 -20.78
N GLN A 490 1.37 22.43 -21.26
CA GLN A 490 2.01 21.22 -21.81
C GLN A 490 3.10 20.60 -20.90
N ASP A 491 2.94 20.74 -19.57
CA ASP A 491 3.88 20.21 -18.58
C ASP A 491 3.25 19.04 -17.81
N PRO A 492 3.66 17.80 -18.08
CA PRO A 492 3.10 16.62 -17.43
C PRO A 492 3.39 16.56 -15.91
N ASP A 493 4.41 17.29 -15.45
CA ASP A 493 4.81 17.30 -14.04
C ASP A 493 4.18 18.47 -13.24
N LEU A 494 3.43 19.36 -13.92
CA LEU A 494 2.80 20.53 -13.29
C LEU A 494 1.96 20.15 -12.07
N LEU A 495 1.10 19.17 -12.22
CA LEU A 495 0.17 18.73 -11.19
C LEU A 495 0.86 18.06 -10.01
N ILE A 496 1.93 17.34 -10.32
CA ILE A 496 2.79 16.73 -9.32
C ILE A 496 3.43 17.82 -8.47
N SER A 497 3.89 18.89 -9.13
CA SER A 497 4.49 20.05 -8.46
C SER A 497 3.45 20.83 -7.65
N LEU A 498 2.28 21.13 -8.23
CA LEU A 498 1.18 21.81 -7.53
C LEU A 498 0.66 21.01 -6.32
N SER A 499 0.56 19.68 -6.44
CA SER A 499 0.20 18.81 -5.32
C SER A 499 1.20 18.87 -4.15
N SER A 500 2.38 19.48 -4.33
CA SER A 500 3.32 19.70 -3.24
C SER A 500 2.89 20.83 -2.31
N ILE A 501 2.16 21.83 -2.82
CA ILE A 501 1.72 23.03 -2.09
C ILE A 501 0.21 23.04 -1.80
N PHE A 502 -0.62 22.48 -2.70
CA PHE A 502 -2.06 22.49 -2.57
C PHE A 502 -2.63 21.16 -2.06
N GLU A 503 -3.67 21.25 -1.24
CA GLU A 503 -4.69 20.21 -1.10
C GLU A 503 -5.73 20.41 -2.20
N ILE A 504 -6.13 19.30 -2.82
CA ILE A 504 -7.04 19.32 -3.95
C ILE A 504 -8.27 18.48 -3.60
N ASP A 505 -9.45 19.07 -3.75
CA ASP A 505 -10.73 18.40 -3.57
C ASP A 505 -11.50 18.36 -4.89
N TYR A 506 -12.31 17.34 -5.09
CA TYR A 506 -13.04 17.08 -6.31
C TYR A 506 -14.54 17.01 -6.06
N GLN A 507 -15.33 17.60 -6.95
CA GLN A 507 -16.77 17.40 -7.02
C GLN A 507 -17.12 16.62 -8.28
N PHE A 508 -18.02 15.65 -8.15
CA PHE A 508 -18.44 14.75 -9.21
C PHE A 508 -19.79 15.14 -9.82
N GLU A 509 -20.18 14.47 -10.92
CA GLU A 509 -21.46 14.70 -11.59
C GLU A 509 -22.69 14.53 -10.67
N ASP A 510 -22.63 13.59 -9.73
CA ASP A 510 -23.66 13.34 -8.73
C ASP A 510 -23.63 14.34 -7.56
N ARG A 511 -22.82 15.39 -7.66
CA ARG A 511 -22.57 16.42 -6.64
C ARG A 511 -21.88 15.92 -5.37
N SER A 512 -21.47 14.66 -5.30
CA SER A 512 -20.64 14.17 -4.20
C SER A 512 -19.27 14.84 -4.24
N GLN A 513 -18.57 14.89 -3.09
CA GLN A 513 -17.25 15.49 -2.93
C GLN A 513 -16.30 14.45 -2.39
N TYR A 514 -15.07 14.38 -2.95
CA TYR A 514 -14.08 13.40 -2.52
C TYR A 514 -13.72 13.55 -1.02
N SER A 515 -13.59 14.77 -0.54
CA SER A 515 -13.32 15.04 0.90
C SER A 515 -14.37 14.43 1.83
N LYS A 516 -15.62 14.30 1.37
CA LYS A 516 -16.76 13.75 2.13
C LYS A 516 -16.95 12.24 1.98
N PHE A 517 -16.10 11.57 1.21
CA PHE A 517 -16.16 10.12 1.08
C PHE A 517 -15.98 9.45 2.44
N SER A 518 -16.75 8.42 2.70
CA SER A 518 -16.56 7.56 3.86
C SER A 518 -15.19 6.87 3.83
N SER A 519 -14.71 6.41 4.99
CA SER A 519 -13.43 5.70 5.08
C SER A 519 -13.36 4.48 4.14
N GLY A 520 -14.47 3.72 4.01
CA GLY A 520 -14.56 2.59 3.09
C GLY A 520 -14.49 3.00 1.62
N GLN A 521 -15.14 4.12 1.24
CA GLN A 521 -15.04 4.68 -0.11
C GLN A 521 -13.60 5.11 -0.43
N LYS A 522 -12.98 5.86 0.47
CA LYS A 522 -11.58 6.29 0.33
C LYS A 522 -10.65 5.10 0.21
N GLN A 523 -10.83 4.08 1.03
CA GLN A 523 -10.02 2.86 0.99
C GLN A 523 -10.19 2.10 -0.31
N PHE A 524 -11.42 1.99 -0.84
CA PHE A 524 -11.70 1.36 -2.13
C PHE A 524 -10.98 2.06 -3.28
N VAL A 525 -11.13 3.39 -3.38
CA VAL A 525 -10.44 4.21 -4.37
C VAL A 525 -8.92 4.06 -4.21
N ASN A 526 -8.40 4.18 -2.98
CA ASN A 526 -6.98 4.10 -2.71
C ASN A 526 -6.37 2.74 -3.09
N THR A 527 -7.09 1.65 -2.88
CA THR A 527 -6.64 0.31 -3.26
C THR A 527 -6.39 0.23 -4.77
N ILE A 528 -7.36 0.66 -5.58
CA ILE A 528 -7.25 0.62 -7.04
C ILE A 528 -6.19 1.60 -7.55
N GLU A 529 -6.19 2.83 -7.04
CA GLU A 529 -5.23 3.86 -7.48
C GLU A 529 -3.78 3.56 -7.02
N THR A 530 -3.61 2.80 -5.96
CA THR A 530 -2.28 2.32 -5.57
C THR A 530 -1.73 1.33 -6.58
N VAL A 531 -2.56 0.39 -7.06
CA VAL A 531 -2.17 -0.54 -8.13
C VAL A 531 -1.83 0.23 -9.40
N ASN A 532 -2.71 1.13 -9.84
CA ASN A 532 -2.50 1.97 -11.02
C ASN A 532 -1.20 2.76 -10.96
N TYR A 533 -0.95 3.40 -9.83
CA TYR A 533 0.26 4.19 -9.59
C TYR A 533 1.54 3.35 -9.76
N HIS A 534 1.55 2.14 -9.19
CA HIS A 534 2.72 1.28 -9.32
C HIS A 534 2.89 0.74 -10.73
N LEU A 535 1.81 0.34 -11.41
CA LEU A 535 1.87 -0.13 -12.79
C LEU A 535 2.42 0.96 -13.72
N ARG A 536 1.91 2.20 -13.64
CA ARG A 536 2.42 3.33 -14.43
C ARG A 536 3.90 3.57 -14.22
N ASN A 537 4.32 3.61 -12.96
CA ASN A 537 5.73 3.87 -12.63
C ASN A 537 6.67 2.74 -13.05
N LEU A 538 6.20 1.50 -13.02
CA LEU A 538 6.98 0.35 -13.47
C LEU A 538 7.18 0.34 -14.98
N VAL A 539 6.13 0.68 -15.73
CA VAL A 539 6.18 0.77 -17.20
C VAL A 539 7.03 1.95 -17.67
N SER A 540 6.96 3.09 -16.95
CA SER A 540 7.77 4.28 -17.29
C SER A 540 9.24 4.18 -16.88
N ASN A 541 9.63 3.13 -16.15
CA ASN A 541 11.00 2.95 -15.68
C ASN A 541 11.84 2.18 -16.71
N GLU A 542 13.15 2.45 -16.77
CA GLU A 542 14.12 1.82 -17.69
C GLU A 542 14.24 0.28 -17.54
N ASN A 543 13.50 -0.33 -16.61
CA ASN A 543 13.63 -1.75 -16.27
C ASN A 543 12.78 -2.71 -17.14
N GLU A 544 12.04 -2.23 -18.11
CA GLU A 544 11.32 -3.02 -19.16
C GLU A 544 10.53 -4.24 -18.63
N TYR A 545 9.79 -4.10 -17.50
CA TYR A 545 8.91 -5.16 -17.04
C TYR A 545 7.67 -5.31 -17.91
N ASN A 546 7.38 -6.54 -18.34
CA ASN A 546 6.18 -6.88 -19.09
C ASN A 546 5.21 -7.78 -18.31
N SER A 547 5.66 -8.32 -17.18
CA SER A 547 4.85 -9.20 -16.33
C SER A 547 4.68 -8.63 -14.94
N PHE A 548 3.43 -8.50 -14.48
CA PHE A 548 3.07 -7.92 -13.19
C PHE A 548 2.25 -8.90 -12.36
N ASN A 549 2.68 -9.12 -11.13
CA ASN A 549 1.95 -9.90 -10.13
C ASN A 549 1.36 -8.97 -9.09
N ILE A 550 0.04 -8.93 -8.96
CA ILE A 550 -0.67 -8.11 -7.99
C ILE A 550 -1.23 -9.04 -6.93
N ILE A 551 -0.80 -8.89 -5.69
CA ILE A 551 -1.30 -9.69 -4.56
C ILE A 551 -2.09 -8.76 -3.64
N LEU A 552 -3.37 -9.07 -3.46
CA LEU A 552 -4.31 -8.32 -2.65
C LEU A 552 -4.71 -9.17 -1.44
N ASP A 553 -4.13 -8.86 -0.30
CA ASP A 553 -4.29 -9.62 0.93
C ASP A 553 -5.26 -8.90 1.87
N GLU A 554 -6.48 -9.43 1.95
CA GLU A 554 -7.59 -8.92 2.77
C GLU A 554 -7.85 -7.41 2.59
N VAL A 555 -7.72 -6.90 1.35
CA VAL A 555 -7.90 -5.46 1.07
C VAL A 555 -9.35 -4.99 1.29
N GLU A 556 -10.29 -5.91 1.24
CA GLU A 556 -11.72 -5.68 1.38
C GLU A 556 -12.23 -5.49 2.82
N LEU A 557 -11.38 -5.60 3.84
CA LEU A 557 -11.76 -5.59 5.26
C LEU A 557 -12.64 -4.39 5.68
N TYR A 558 -12.42 -3.25 5.03
CA TYR A 558 -13.18 -2.02 5.32
C TYR A 558 -14.21 -1.67 4.26
N PHE A 559 -14.44 -2.54 3.26
CA PHE A 559 -15.34 -2.27 2.16
C PHE A 559 -16.77 -2.62 2.53
N HIS A 560 -17.69 -1.72 2.18
CA HIS A 560 -19.10 -2.09 2.14
C HIS A 560 -19.32 -3.25 1.16
N PRO A 561 -20.23 -4.20 1.38
CA PRO A 561 -20.50 -5.32 0.48
C PRO A 561 -20.63 -4.94 -0.99
N GLU A 562 -21.24 -3.79 -1.29
CA GLU A 562 -21.38 -3.28 -2.66
C GLU A 562 -20.01 -2.98 -3.31
N TYR A 563 -19.04 -2.47 -2.56
CA TYR A 563 -17.67 -2.25 -3.07
C TYR A 563 -16.90 -3.56 -3.25
N GLN A 564 -17.13 -4.55 -2.38
CA GLN A 564 -16.57 -5.89 -2.55
C GLN A 564 -17.08 -6.52 -3.86
N ARG A 565 -18.38 -6.39 -4.15
CA ARG A 565 -18.99 -6.87 -5.39
C ARG A 565 -18.45 -6.20 -6.66
N GLN A 566 -18.04 -4.94 -6.57
CA GLN A 566 -17.54 -4.16 -7.70
C GLN A 566 -16.03 -4.24 -7.89
N LEU A 567 -15.28 -4.79 -6.93
CA LEU A 567 -13.83 -4.63 -6.85
C LEU A 567 -13.11 -5.14 -8.11
N ILE A 568 -13.39 -6.37 -8.53
CA ILE A 568 -12.72 -6.99 -9.70
C ILE A 568 -13.04 -6.19 -10.97
N LYS A 569 -14.30 -5.88 -11.20
CA LYS A 569 -14.73 -5.12 -12.39
C LYS A 569 -14.06 -3.74 -12.44
N LYS A 570 -14.10 -2.98 -11.35
CA LYS A 570 -13.52 -1.63 -11.27
C LYS A 570 -11.99 -1.67 -11.41
N MET A 571 -11.33 -2.69 -10.87
CA MET A 571 -9.89 -2.86 -11.02
C MET A 571 -9.52 -3.15 -12.47
N ILE A 572 -10.19 -4.09 -13.14
CA ILE A 572 -9.96 -4.40 -14.55
C ILE A 572 -10.19 -3.15 -15.42
N ASP A 573 -11.31 -2.46 -15.24
CA ASP A 573 -11.63 -1.25 -16.01
C ASP A 573 -10.58 -0.16 -15.80
N SER A 574 -10.11 -0.02 -14.57
CA SER A 574 -9.09 0.96 -14.22
C SER A 574 -7.73 0.64 -14.85
N ILE A 575 -7.32 -0.62 -14.80
CA ILE A 575 -6.07 -1.10 -15.42
C ILE A 575 -6.13 -0.95 -16.96
N ASN A 576 -7.24 -1.31 -17.59
CA ASN A 576 -7.40 -1.14 -19.04
C ASN A 576 -7.28 0.32 -19.49
N ARG A 577 -7.71 1.29 -18.66
CA ARG A 577 -7.56 2.72 -18.94
C ARG A 577 -6.11 3.23 -18.88
N LEU A 578 -5.18 2.46 -18.26
CA LEU A 578 -3.77 2.88 -18.16
C LEU A 578 -3.03 2.92 -19.50
N GLY A 579 -3.53 2.23 -20.52
CA GLY A 579 -2.86 2.14 -21.81
C GLY A 579 -1.49 1.48 -21.71
N LEU A 580 -1.40 0.39 -20.94
CA LEU A 580 -0.14 -0.36 -20.80
C LEU A 580 0.35 -0.92 -22.14
N PRO A 581 1.65 -1.16 -22.31
CA PRO A 581 2.18 -1.80 -23.51
C PRO A 581 1.46 -3.11 -23.84
N LYS A 582 1.25 -3.40 -25.14
CA LYS A 582 0.49 -4.59 -25.62
C LYS A 582 1.05 -5.92 -25.16
N ASP A 583 2.36 -5.95 -24.85
CA ASP A 583 3.03 -7.16 -24.34
C ASP A 583 2.88 -7.33 -22.82
N SER A 584 2.20 -6.40 -22.15
CA SER A 584 2.00 -6.48 -20.70
C SER A 584 1.04 -7.59 -20.33
N SER A 585 1.38 -8.30 -19.26
CA SER A 585 0.57 -9.38 -18.71
C SER A 585 0.48 -9.24 -17.18
N ILE A 586 -0.73 -9.41 -16.65
CA ILE A 586 -1.04 -9.17 -15.25
C ILE A 586 -1.67 -10.41 -14.64
N ASN A 587 -1.13 -10.87 -13.51
CA ASN A 587 -1.75 -11.85 -12.63
C ASN A 587 -2.21 -11.17 -11.35
N ILE A 588 -3.49 -11.33 -10.98
CA ILE A 588 -4.04 -10.78 -9.74
C ILE A 588 -4.41 -11.94 -8.84
N LEU A 589 -3.82 -11.99 -7.65
CA LEU A 589 -4.09 -12.99 -6.63
C LEU A 589 -4.79 -12.33 -5.44
N PHE A 590 -6.02 -12.74 -5.17
CA PHE A 590 -6.76 -12.34 -3.99
C PHE A 590 -6.58 -13.35 -2.85
N LEU A 591 -6.23 -12.88 -1.66
CA LEU A 591 -6.43 -13.61 -0.42
C LEU A 591 -7.62 -12.95 0.27
N THR A 592 -8.74 -13.64 0.35
CA THR A 592 -10.01 -13.01 0.69
C THR A 592 -10.90 -13.88 1.57
N HIS A 593 -11.77 -13.20 2.33
CA HIS A 593 -12.91 -13.76 3.05
C HIS A 593 -14.25 -13.28 2.46
N SER A 594 -14.23 -12.67 1.26
CA SER A 594 -15.42 -12.11 0.63
C SER A 594 -16.05 -13.08 -0.37
N PRO A 595 -17.30 -13.53 -0.15
CA PRO A 595 -18.02 -14.32 -1.13
C PRO A 595 -18.35 -13.52 -2.40
N PHE A 596 -18.43 -12.19 -2.30
CA PHE A 596 -18.65 -11.32 -3.45
C PHE A 596 -17.48 -11.36 -4.44
N ILE A 597 -16.25 -11.38 -3.94
CA ILE A 597 -15.04 -11.49 -4.77
C ILE A 597 -14.99 -12.89 -5.40
N LEU A 598 -15.32 -13.94 -4.64
CA LEU A 598 -15.33 -15.31 -5.17
C LEU A 598 -16.33 -15.50 -6.29
N SER A 599 -17.49 -14.86 -6.21
CA SER A 599 -18.53 -14.96 -7.23
C SER A 599 -18.07 -14.47 -8.61
N ASP A 600 -17.01 -13.71 -8.70
CA ASP A 600 -16.41 -13.25 -9.95
C ASP A 600 -15.22 -14.13 -10.42
N ILE A 601 -14.88 -15.22 -9.71
CA ILE A 601 -13.71 -16.07 -10.02
C ILE A 601 -14.14 -17.52 -10.23
N PRO A 602 -13.75 -18.17 -11.36
CA PRO A 602 -14.02 -19.59 -11.59
C PRO A 602 -13.36 -20.49 -10.53
N SER A 603 -14.01 -21.57 -10.16
CA SER A 603 -13.51 -22.53 -9.17
C SER A 603 -12.14 -23.14 -9.55
N SER A 604 -11.84 -23.26 -10.83
CA SER A 604 -10.52 -23.66 -11.31
C SER A 604 -9.38 -22.72 -10.93
N ASN A 605 -9.71 -21.45 -10.59
CA ASN A 605 -8.75 -20.42 -10.22
C ASN A 605 -8.78 -20.13 -8.71
N ILE A 606 -9.31 -21.03 -7.90
CA ILE A 606 -9.42 -20.85 -6.45
C ILE A 606 -8.68 -21.96 -5.72
N LEU A 607 -7.80 -21.58 -4.82
CA LEU A 607 -7.19 -22.45 -3.83
C LEU A 607 -7.98 -22.37 -2.52
N LYS A 608 -8.64 -23.46 -2.15
CA LYS A 608 -9.34 -23.58 -0.86
C LYS A 608 -8.43 -24.27 0.15
N LEU A 609 -8.31 -23.69 1.36
CA LEU A 609 -7.44 -24.19 2.43
C LEU A 609 -8.24 -24.51 3.70
N LYS A 610 -8.03 -25.72 4.24
CA LYS A 610 -8.48 -26.11 5.59
C LYS A 610 -7.33 -26.80 6.32
N ASP A 611 -7.02 -26.38 7.55
CA ASP A 611 -5.94 -26.93 8.38
C ASP A 611 -4.56 -27.03 7.69
N GLY A 612 -4.27 -26.06 6.82
CA GLY A 612 -3.02 -26.01 6.07
C GLY A 612 -2.95 -26.94 4.86
N LEU A 613 -4.04 -27.58 4.47
CA LEU A 613 -4.14 -28.47 3.32
C LEU A 613 -5.09 -27.90 2.25
N PRO A 614 -4.78 -28.10 0.97
CA PRO A 614 -5.71 -27.81 -0.12
C PRO A 614 -6.91 -28.74 -0.07
N ILE A 615 -8.11 -28.20 -0.32
CA ILE A 615 -9.34 -28.98 -0.44
C ILE A 615 -9.82 -28.88 -1.88
N ASN A 616 -10.17 -30.02 -2.45
CA ASN A 616 -10.80 -30.10 -3.76
C ASN A 616 -12.31 -30.30 -3.57
N GLU A 617 -13.08 -29.25 -3.80
CA GLU A 617 -14.54 -29.29 -3.87
C GLU A 617 -14.97 -28.92 -5.27
N GLU A 618 -15.94 -29.67 -5.83
CA GLU A 618 -16.40 -29.53 -7.23
C GLU A 618 -17.41 -28.38 -7.43
N ASN A 619 -17.66 -27.54 -6.40
CA ASN A 619 -18.66 -26.48 -6.48
C ASN A 619 -18.19 -25.36 -7.39
N GLN A 620 -19.07 -24.95 -8.33
CA GLN A 620 -18.82 -23.81 -9.21
C GLN A 620 -19.02 -22.51 -8.44
N THR A 621 -18.09 -21.57 -8.57
CA THR A 621 -18.10 -20.29 -7.85
C THR A 621 -18.50 -19.11 -8.74
N PHE A 622 -18.17 -19.15 -10.02
CA PHE A 622 -18.45 -18.05 -10.94
C PHE A 622 -19.96 -17.83 -11.13
N GLY A 623 -20.45 -16.65 -10.75
CA GLY A 623 -21.88 -16.34 -10.77
C GLY A 623 -22.73 -17.05 -9.72
N ALA A 624 -22.10 -17.76 -8.77
CA ALA A 624 -22.82 -18.46 -7.71
C ALA A 624 -23.47 -17.51 -6.70
N ASN A 625 -24.53 -18.00 -6.05
CA ASN A 625 -25.20 -17.27 -4.98
C ASN A 625 -24.27 -17.12 -3.75
N ILE A 626 -24.27 -15.94 -3.16
CA ILE A 626 -23.43 -15.61 -2.01
C ILE A 626 -23.67 -16.53 -0.82
N HIS A 627 -24.94 -16.91 -0.57
CA HIS A 627 -25.27 -17.85 0.52
C HIS A 627 -24.67 -19.23 0.30
N ASP A 628 -24.66 -19.71 -0.95
CA ASP A 628 -24.06 -21.00 -1.30
C ASP A 628 -22.53 -20.94 -1.13
N LEU A 629 -21.90 -19.82 -1.54
CA LEU A 629 -20.48 -19.59 -1.34
C LEU A 629 -20.11 -19.52 0.15
N LEU A 630 -20.89 -18.85 0.96
CA LEU A 630 -20.68 -18.77 2.42
C LEU A 630 -20.78 -20.17 3.06
N ALA A 631 -21.75 -20.98 2.65
CA ALA A 631 -21.93 -22.33 3.19
C ALA A 631 -20.78 -23.27 2.81
N ASN A 632 -20.38 -23.27 1.54
CA ASN A 632 -19.48 -24.26 0.99
C ASN A 632 -18.02 -23.81 1.01
N ASP A 633 -17.75 -22.56 0.62
CA ASP A 633 -16.38 -22.07 0.39
C ASP A 633 -15.76 -21.38 1.60
N PHE A 634 -16.59 -20.90 2.55
CA PHE A 634 -16.13 -20.26 3.78
C PHE A 634 -16.37 -21.09 5.04
N PHE A 635 -16.78 -22.35 4.88
CA PHE A 635 -16.88 -23.35 5.96
C PHE A 635 -17.80 -22.93 7.12
N LEU A 636 -18.93 -22.27 6.83
CA LEU A 636 -19.92 -21.91 7.82
C LEU A 636 -20.77 -23.13 8.22
N GLU A 637 -20.14 -24.10 8.89
CA GLU A 637 -20.78 -25.35 9.31
C GLU A 637 -21.97 -25.16 10.27
N ASN A 638 -22.01 -24.02 10.98
CA ASN A 638 -23.00 -23.72 12.01
C ASN A 638 -24.20 -22.89 11.51
N GLY A 639 -24.30 -22.67 10.16
CA GLY A 639 -25.38 -21.90 9.55
C GLY A 639 -25.14 -20.39 9.51
N PHE A 640 -26.16 -19.64 9.03
CA PHE A 640 -26.07 -18.19 8.74
C PHE A 640 -26.68 -17.29 9.81
N MET A 641 -27.12 -17.87 10.91
CA MET A 641 -27.73 -17.16 12.02
C MET A 641 -26.66 -16.82 13.06
N GLY A 642 -26.78 -15.65 13.68
CA GLY A 642 -25.91 -15.28 14.80
C GLY A 642 -26.06 -16.27 15.96
N GLU A 643 -24.95 -16.70 16.56
CA GLU A 643 -24.91 -17.77 17.57
C GLU A 643 -25.81 -17.49 18.78
N PHE A 644 -25.89 -16.24 19.24
CA PHE A 644 -26.79 -15.87 20.34
C PHE A 644 -28.27 -16.08 19.97
N ALA A 645 -28.69 -15.67 18.76
CA ALA A 645 -30.05 -15.88 18.31
C ALA A 645 -30.35 -17.37 18.14
N LYS A 646 -29.42 -18.13 17.58
CA LYS A 646 -29.53 -19.59 17.41
C LYS A 646 -29.72 -20.30 18.76
N ILE A 647 -28.91 -19.97 19.78
CA ILE A 647 -29.07 -20.53 21.14
C ILE A 647 -30.41 -20.19 21.71
N LYS A 648 -30.83 -18.92 21.64
CA LYS A 648 -32.14 -18.50 22.17
C LYS A 648 -33.33 -19.18 21.49
N ILE A 649 -33.26 -19.37 20.21
CA ILE A 649 -34.28 -20.07 19.43
C ILE A 649 -34.32 -21.56 19.77
N SER A 650 -33.14 -22.19 19.91
CA SER A 650 -33.02 -23.58 20.32
C SER A 650 -33.58 -23.82 21.73
N GLU A 651 -33.27 -22.95 22.69
CA GLU A 651 -33.84 -23.00 24.04
C GLU A 651 -35.40 -22.94 24.00
N ILE A 652 -35.96 -22.07 23.19
CA ILE A 652 -37.41 -21.95 23.02
C ILE A 652 -38.02 -23.22 22.41
N ILE A 653 -37.35 -23.78 21.38
CA ILE A 653 -37.82 -25.03 20.78
C ILE A 653 -37.84 -26.16 21.79
N GLU A 654 -36.75 -26.33 22.56
CA GLU A 654 -36.66 -27.35 23.61
C GLU A 654 -37.69 -27.17 24.71
N GLU A 655 -37.91 -25.92 25.19
CA GLU A 655 -38.92 -25.60 26.16
C GLU A 655 -40.34 -25.94 25.66
N LEU A 656 -40.69 -25.53 24.44
CA LEU A 656 -42.02 -25.80 23.87
C LEU A 656 -42.21 -27.29 23.56
N GLN A 657 -41.19 -27.99 23.07
CA GLN A 657 -41.26 -29.45 22.88
C GLN A 657 -41.44 -30.17 24.23
N GLY A 658 -40.72 -29.75 25.27
CA GLY A 658 -40.88 -30.29 26.62
C GLY A 658 -42.29 -30.13 27.16
N VAL A 659 -43.01 -29.05 26.87
CA VAL A 659 -44.41 -28.86 27.22
C VAL A 659 -45.32 -29.82 26.45
N ILE A 660 -45.13 -29.96 25.14
CA ILE A 660 -45.88 -30.90 24.28
C ILE A 660 -45.72 -32.34 24.75
N GLU A 661 -44.53 -32.72 25.19
CA GLU A 661 -44.25 -34.05 25.72
C GLU A 661 -44.73 -34.22 27.20
N ALA A 662 -45.37 -33.23 27.78
CA ALA A 662 -45.84 -33.17 29.17
C ALA A 662 -44.70 -33.39 30.23
N LYS A 663 -43.48 -33.02 29.89
CA LYS A 663 -42.30 -33.15 30.76
C LYS A 663 -42.07 -31.92 31.65
N ILE A 664 -42.42 -30.72 31.13
CA ILE A 664 -42.22 -29.45 31.83
C ILE A 664 -43.44 -28.59 31.72
N SER A 665 -43.55 -27.58 32.60
CA SER A 665 -44.51 -26.46 32.49
C SER A 665 -43.75 -25.16 32.53
N ILE A 666 -44.11 -24.21 31.67
CA ILE A 666 -43.47 -22.90 31.58
C ILE A 666 -44.25 -21.90 32.40
N LEU A 667 -43.54 -21.06 33.18
CA LEU A 667 -44.11 -20.01 33.98
C LEU A 667 -44.72 -18.90 33.11
N PRO A 668 -45.83 -18.25 33.48
CA PRO A 668 -46.47 -17.19 32.66
C PRO A 668 -45.52 -16.07 32.22
N LYS A 669 -44.60 -15.65 33.08
CA LYS A 669 -43.60 -14.63 32.76
C LYS A 669 -42.69 -15.09 31.61
N ARG A 670 -42.26 -16.35 31.60
CA ARG A 670 -41.39 -16.91 30.56
C ARG A 670 -42.17 -17.08 29.25
N LEU A 671 -43.45 -17.42 29.31
CA LEU A 671 -44.30 -17.46 28.11
C LEU A 671 -44.37 -16.11 27.41
N THR A 672 -44.61 -15.04 28.16
CA THR A 672 -44.59 -13.68 27.59
C THR A 672 -43.24 -13.30 26.98
N GLU A 673 -42.12 -13.78 27.54
CA GLU A 673 -40.79 -13.60 26.98
C GLU A 673 -40.63 -14.38 25.66
N ILE A 674 -41.09 -15.62 25.60
CA ILE A 674 -41.07 -16.45 24.39
C ILE A 674 -41.86 -15.80 23.26
N GLU A 675 -43.08 -15.32 23.54
CA GLU A 675 -43.89 -14.64 22.56
C GLU A 675 -43.19 -13.40 21.98
N LYS A 676 -42.59 -12.57 22.84
CA LYS A 676 -41.83 -11.40 22.41
C LYS A 676 -40.65 -11.77 21.56
N ILE A 677 -39.90 -12.86 21.89
CA ILE A 677 -38.78 -13.30 21.10
C ILE A 677 -39.23 -13.81 19.74
N ILE A 678 -40.30 -14.62 19.66
CA ILE A 678 -40.86 -15.11 18.38
C ILE A 678 -41.26 -13.93 17.48
N GLN A 679 -41.82 -12.85 18.04
CA GLN A 679 -42.24 -11.67 17.27
C GLN A 679 -41.08 -10.90 16.64
N ILE A 680 -39.85 -10.93 17.22
CA ILE A 680 -38.68 -10.22 16.72
C ILE A 680 -37.80 -11.07 15.79
N ILE A 681 -38.12 -12.35 15.56
CA ILE A 681 -37.38 -13.21 14.63
C ILE A 681 -37.60 -12.71 13.20
N GLY A 682 -36.50 -12.40 12.50
CA GLY A 682 -36.54 -11.85 11.14
C GLY A 682 -36.80 -12.87 10.04
N GLU A 683 -36.61 -14.19 10.32
CA GLU A 683 -36.80 -15.26 9.35
C GLU A 683 -38.24 -15.77 9.33
N PRO A 684 -39.05 -15.52 8.25
CA PRO A 684 -40.48 -15.85 8.24
C PRO A 684 -40.78 -17.33 8.41
N LEU A 685 -39.98 -18.20 7.82
CA LEU A 685 -40.21 -19.66 7.93
C LEU A 685 -40.01 -20.14 9.36
N LEU A 686 -38.98 -19.63 10.03
CA LEU A 686 -38.68 -19.96 11.42
C LEU A 686 -39.74 -19.40 12.36
N THR A 687 -40.18 -18.16 12.14
CA THR A 687 -41.26 -17.53 12.91
C THR A 687 -42.54 -18.35 12.78
N ASN A 688 -42.91 -18.77 11.57
CA ASN A 688 -44.12 -19.59 11.36
C ASN A 688 -44.00 -20.97 12.01
N SER A 689 -42.82 -21.59 11.95
CA SER A 689 -42.56 -22.89 12.59
C SER A 689 -42.66 -22.81 14.11
N LEU A 690 -42.07 -21.77 14.70
CA LEU A 690 -42.16 -21.51 16.16
C LEU A 690 -43.58 -21.18 16.63
N ASN A 691 -44.28 -20.37 15.86
CA ASN A 691 -45.69 -20.08 16.15
C ASN A 691 -46.56 -21.35 16.08
N SER A 692 -46.32 -22.22 15.12
CA SER A 692 -46.97 -23.52 15.02
C SER A 692 -46.66 -24.42 16.22
N LEU A 693 -45.39 -24.43 16.65
CA LEU A 693 -44.95 -25.18 17.83
C LEU A 693 -45.57 -24.62 19.13
N TYR A 694 -45.59 -23.30 19.27
CA TYR A 694 -46.23 -22.61 20.37
C TYR A 694 -47.74 -22.92 20.48
N ALA A 695 -48.46 -22.86 19.33
CA ALA A 695 -49.87 -23.22 19.27
C ALA A 695 -50.16 -24.70 19.58
N LYS A 696 -49.19 -25.60 19.34
CA LYS A 696 -49.31 -27.01 19.77
C LYS A 696 -49.06 -27.17 21.26
N ALA A 697 -48.12 -26.42 21.81
CA ALA A 697 -47.85 -26.42 23.26
C ALA A 697 -48.96 -25.80 24.09
N TYR A 698 -49.62 -24.77 23.56
CA TYR A 698 -50.70 -23.99 24.20
C TYR A 698 -51.88 -23.84 23.24
N PRO A 699 -52.75 -24.85 23.11
CA PRO A 699 -53.90 -24.83 22.19
C PRO A 699 -54.92 -23.72 22.45
N GLU A 700 -54.99 -23.20 23.69
CA GLU A 700 -55.89 -22.12 24.08
C GLU A 700 -55.52 -20.77 23.47
N SER A 701 -54.24 -20.54 23.17
CA SER A 701 -53.71 -19.33 22.49
C SER A 701 -53.77 -19.40 20.94
N LYS A 702 -54.36 -20.41 20.37
CA LYS A 702 -54.46 -20.60 18.93
C LYS A 702 -55.22 -19.47 18.21
N ASN A 703 -56.23 -18.87 18.87
CA ASN A 703 -57.00 -17.77 18.30
C ASN A 703 -56.16 -16.47 18.25
N ASP A 704 -55.33 -16.20 19.24
CA ASP A 704 -54.46 -15.02 19.29
C ASP A 704 -53.36 -15.12 18.20
N PHE A 705 -52.88 -16.31 17.95
CA PHE A 705 -51.92 -16.57 16.88
C PHE A 705 -52.53 -16.36 15.48
N LEU A 706 -53.75 -16.83 15.21
CA LEU A 706 -54.44 -16.60 13.95
C LEU A 706 -54.73 -15.10 13.74
N GLN A 707 -55.12 -14.40 14.77
CA GLN A 707 -55.36 -12.95 14.72
C GLN A 707 -54.08 -12.20 14.39
N PHE A 708 -52.94 -12.54 15.02
CA PHE A 708 -51.65 -11.96 14.72
C PHE A 708 -51.23 -12.17 13.25
N GLN A 709 -51.45 -13.36 12.67
CA GLN A 709 -51.15 -13.62 11.25
C GLN A 709 -52.06 -12.78 10.32
N ILE A 710 -53.29 -12.62 10.66
CA ILE A 710 -54.26 -11.78 9.91
C ILE A 710 -53.81 -10.32 9.95
N ASP A 711 -53.45 -9.81 11.12
CA ASP A 711 -53.00 -8.42 11.29
C ASP A 711 -51.71 -8.15 10.49
N LYS A 712 -50.75 -9.07 10.49
CA LYS A 712 -49.50 -8.97 9.70
C LYS A 712 -49.78 -9.02 8.18
N LEU A 713 -50.73 -9.81 7.73
CA LEU A 713 -51.12 -9.84 6.32
C LEU A 713 -51.85 -8.55 5.90
N LEU A 714 -52.63 -7.96 6.80
CA LEU A 714 -53.29 -6.68 6.57
C LEU A 714 -52.28 -5.52 6.53
N GLU A 715 -51.25 -5.53 7.38
CA GLU A 715 -50.12 -4.56 7.32
C GLU A 715 -49.37 -4.67 5.97
N LEU A 716 -49.09 -5.86 5.48
CA LEU A 716 -48.42 -6.08 4.18
C LEU A 716 -49.33 -5.67 2.98
N GLN A 717 -50.67 -5.73 3.11
CA GLN A 717 -51.56 -5.21 2.11
C GLN A 717 -51.63 -3.66 2.10
N ASN A 718 -51.43 -3.03 3.25
CA ASN A 718 -51.46 -1.57 3.38
C ASN A 718 -50.10 -0.92 2.97
N LEU A 719 -49.03 -1.69 2.80
CA LEU A 719 -47.72 -1.27 2.31
C LEU A 719 -47.57 -1.38 0.76
N LYS A 720 -48.59 -1.87 0.05
CA LYS A 720 -48.71 -1.80 -1.39
C LYS A 720 -49.64 -0.64 -1.80
#